data_9842e66a6b0e6929f57a2d798a26574b
#
_entry.id   9842e66a6b0e6929f57a2d798a26574b
#
_cell.length_a   1.000
_cell.length_b   1.000
_cell.length_c   1.000
_cell.angle_alpha   90.00
_cell.angle_beta   90.00
_cell.angle_gamma   90.00
#
_symmetry.space_group_name_H-M   'P 1'
#
loop_
_entity.id
_entity.type
_entity.pdbx_description
1 polymer ?
#
loop_
_entity_poly.entity_id
_entity_poly.type
_entity_poly.pdbx_seq_one_letter_code
_entity_poly.pdbx_strand_id
1 'polypeptide(L)'
;MTLYQTEQQERVHLQQVISIINDTIHNTDTSVKEHVETLQEYKDYIWSNKDIDPHEIRSMRESILNHFALGESVIDKRRRLGRILDIPYFGRIDFKEKKNGANILPIYIGIHTFYDSQSKMNLIYDWRAPISSMFYDYELGEATYTSPVGEISGDVSLKRQYRIRKGKMEYMIESSLTVHDEILQKELSNNADDKMRNIVTTIQREQNRIIRNEEAHILIIQGVAGSGKTSIALHRIAYLLYTLKEDISSKDILIISPNKVFGDYISNVLPELGEESVPETSMEQILSEVLENKYKYQSFFEQVTELLGKTTQSFIERIKYKSSFDFISQLDKFILFMENNYFKATDVKLTRHITIPSEYIKEQFRRFNRYPMRQRFEAMTDYLLEMMKVQYYFTVTTADRNLLKKEIKKMFAGNNDLQVYKEFFEWIGNPELFKLQKNRILEYTDLAPLAYLHLSLYGNITQCRVKHLLIDEMQDYSPIQYKVIQKLYPCRKTILGDASQSVNPYGSSTAGMIRKAFTMGEVMKLCKSYRSTFEITDFAQKIQTNNELEPIMRHGEFPSVLQFENTEKESSGIIDLISSFKKSGYKSLGIVCKTEAQAKELAESLQTYTAEVYFLSNQSSAFVKGIIVTSSHMAKGLEFDEAIIPVSYTHLRAHETLSDL
;
A
#
# COMPACT_ATOMS: atom_id res chain seq x y z
N MET A 1 -22.33 -40.01 15.06
CA MET A 1 -22.92 -39.32 13.91
C MET A 1 -21.98 -39.47 12.73
N THR A 2 -22.45 -39.83 11.55
CA THR A 2 -21.58 -39.89 10.36
C THR A 2 -21.31 -38.50 9.83
N LEU A 3 -20.15 -38.28 9.20
CA LEU A 3 -19.77 -37.00 8.61
C LEU A 3 -20.86 -36.43 7.68
N TYR A 4 -21.54 -37.30 6.95
CA TYR A 4 -22.67 -36.98 6.08
C TYR A 4 -23.91 -36.43 6.83
N GLN A 5 -24.25 -36.96 7.98
CA GLN A 5 -25.38 -36.44 8.79
C GLN A 5 -25.04 -35.06 9.35
N THR A 6 -23.79 -34.84 9.70
CA THR A 6 -23.30 -33.57 10.20
C THR A 6 -23.31 -32.49 9.11
N GLU A 7 -22.90 -32.81 7.87
CA GLU A 7 -22.94 -31.89 6.73
C GLU A 7 -24.38 -31.52 6.38
N GLN A 8 -25.33 -32.44 6.44
CA GLN A 8 -26.74 -32.11 6.22
C GLN A 8 -27.29 -31.13 7.27
N GLN A 9 -26.92 -31.28 8.52
CA GLN A 9 -27.30 -30.33 9.58
C GLN A 9 -26.75 -28.93 9.30
N GLU A 10 -25.49 -28.83 8.87
CA GLU A 10 -24.89 -27.55 8.51
C GLU A 10 -25.56 -26.91 7.28
N ARG A 11 -25.98 -27.72 6.30
CA ARG A 11 -26.74 -27.23 5.14
C ARG A 11 -28.12 -26.69 5.56
N VAL A 12 -28.79 -27.32 6.50
CA VAL A 12 -30.07 -26.85 7.06
C VAL A 12 -29.85 -25.54 7.82
N HIS A 13 -28.81 -25.44 8.65
CA HIS A 13 -28.45 -24.21 9.36
C HIS A 13 -28.16 -23.07 8.39
N LEU A 14 -27.40 -23.33 7.32
CA LEU A 14 -27.12 -22.34 6.28
C LEU A 14 -28.41 -21.81 5.65
N GLN A 15 -29.37 -22.67 5.34
CA GLN A 15 -30.65 -22.25 4.78
C GLN A 15 -31.47 -21.39 5.76
N GLN A 16 -31.44 -21.70 7.04
CA GLN A 16 -32.08 -20.89 8.07
C GLN A 16 -31.45 -19.48 8.15
N VAL A 17 -30.13 -19.41 8.19
CA VAL A 17 -29.39 -18.13 8.20
C VAL A 17 -29.71 -17.31 6.95
N ILE A 18 -29.73 -17.92 5.77
CA ILE A 18 -30.08 -17.28 4.50
C ILE A 18 -31.52 -16.75 4.51
N SER A 19 -32.47 -17.51 5.07
CA SER A 19 -33.85 -17.04 5.21
C SER A 19 -33.93 -15.76 6.06
N ILE A 20 -33.30 -15.75 7.23
CA ILE A 20 -33.30 -14.57 8.14
C ILE A 20 -32.62 -13.37 7.47
N ILE A 21 -31.55 -13.58 6.71
CA ILE A 21 -30.88 -12.53 5.95
C ILE A 21 -31.83 -11.96 4.88
N ASN A 22 -32.54 -12.81 4.12
CA ASN A 22 -33.49 -12.37 3.10
C ASN A 22 -34.64 -11.57 3.70
N ASP A 23 -35.18 -11.98 4.86
CA ASP A 23 -36.22 -11.23 5.56
C ASP A 23 -35.70 -9.86 5.99
N THR A 24 -34.46 -9.80 6.47
CA THR A 24 -33.80 -8.54 6.85
C THR A 24 -33.55 -7.64 5.64
N ILE A 25 -33.20 -8.21 4.48
CA ILE A 25 -33.05 -7.50 3.21
C ILE A 25 -34.38 -6.91 2.80
N HIS A 26 -35.46 -7.69 2.82
CA HIS A 26 -36.80 -7.23 2.45
C HIS A 26 -37.26 -6.03 3.30
N ASN A 27 -37.06 -6.10 4.62
CA ASN A 27 -37.34 -5.01 5.54
C ASN A 27 -36.47 -3.77 5.25
N THR A 28 -35.20 -3.98 4.90
CA THR A 28 -34.28 -2.89 4.56
C THR A 28 -34.68 -2.24 3.22
N ASP A 29 -35.09 -3.03 2.21
CA ASP A 29 -35.55 -2.52 0.92
C ASP A 29 -36.85 -1.68 1.08
N THR A 30 -37.73 -2.04 2.01
CA THR A 30 -38.91 -1.25 2.36
C THR A 30 -38.50 0.09 2.97
N SER A 31 -37.56 0.08 3.91
CA SER A 31 -37.02 1.30 4.53
C SER A 31 -36.32 2.23 3.53
N VAL A 32 -35.59 1.67 2.54
CA VAL A 32 -35.02 2.49 1.44
C VAL A 32 -36.10 3.19 0.64
N LYS A 33 -37.20 2.49 0.28
CA LYS A 33 -38.32 3.09 -0.43
C LYS A 33 -38.96 4.22 0.35
N GLU A 34 -39.22 4.02 1.63
CA GLU A 34 -39.81 5.06 2.52
C GLU A 34 -38.93 6.32 2.57
N HIS A 35 -37.59 6.17 2.68
CA HIS A 35 -36.68 7.31 2.64
C HIS A 35 -36.67 8.04 1.30
N VAL A 36 -36.73 7.32 0.19
CA VAL A 36 -36.78 7.90 -1.17
C VAL A 36 -38.09 8.64 -1.38
N GLU A 37 -39.23 8.07 -0.97
CA GLU A 37 -40.54 8.69 -1.04
C GLU A 37 -40.60 9.99 -0.21
N THR A 38 -40.09 9.96 1.02
CA THR A 38 -40.01 11.16 1.88
C THR A 38 -39.16 12.26 1.25
N LEU A 39 -37.98 11.91 0.68
CA LEU A 39 -37.14 12.90 -0.01
C LEU A 39 -37.83 13.47 -1.27
N GLN A 40 -38.64 12.67 -1.96
CA GLN A 40 -39.39 13.10 -3.12
C GLN A 40 -40.53 14.04 -2.72
N GLU A 41 -41.25 13.76 -1.62
CA GLU A 41 -42.25 14.65 -1.04
C GLU A 41 -41.67 16.02 -0.65
N TYR A 42 -40.51 16.07 0.01
CA TYR A 42 -39.81 17.33 0.31
C TYR A 42 -39.45 18.11 -0.95
N LYS A 43 -38.95 17.42 -1.98
CA LYS A 43 -38.64 18.04 -3.24
C LYS A 43 -39.88 18.62 -3.92
N ASP A 44 -40.93 17.86 -4.01
CA ASP A 44 -42.18 18.27 -4.66
C ASP A 44 -42.83 19.45 -3.89
N TYR A 45 -42.78 19.46 -2.58
CA TYR A 45 -43.23 20.57 -1.76
C TYR A 45 -42.47 21.87 -2.04
N ILE A 46 -41.14 21.81 -2.09
CA ILE A 46 -40.29 22.96 -2.40
C ILE A 46 -40.57 23.53 -3.80
N TRP A 47 -40.80 22.65 -4.78
CA TRP A 47 -41.05 23.07 -6.17
C TRP A 47 -42.45 23.58 -6.42
N SER A 48 -43.44 23.13 -5.61
CA SER A 48 -44.83 23.50 -5.77
C SER A 48 -45.19 24.83 -5.08
N ASN A 49 -44.43 25.22 -4.05
CA ASN A 49 -44.68 26.42 -3.23
C ASN A 49 -43.66 27.52 -3.56
N LYS A 50 -44.12 28.63 -4.15
CA LYS A 50 -43.26 29.75 -4.56
C LYS A 50 -42.95 30.74 -3.45
N ASP A 51 -43.73 30.77 -2.35
CA ASP A 51 -43.65 31.72 -1.24
C ASP A 51 -43.34 31.00 0.11
N ILE A 52 -42.29 30.14 0.13
CA ILE A 52 -41.85 29.47 1.36
C ILE A 52 -41.01 30.42 2.22
N ASP A 53 -41.31 30.52 3.52
CA ASP A 53 -40.48 31.27 4.47
C ASP A 53 -39.03 30.79 4.48
N PRO A 54 -38.02 31.70 4.44
CA PRO A 54 -36.61 31.34 4.54
C PRO A 54 -36.24 30.49 5.77
N HIS A 55 -36.94 30.62 6.88
CA HIS A 55 -36.76 29.78 8.06
C HIS A 55 -37.27 28.35 7.84
N GLU A 56 -38.38 28.20 7.15
CA GLU A 56 -38.94 26.90 6.77
C GLU A 56 -38.03 26.17 5.77
N ILE A 57 -37.47 26.88 4.80
CA ILE A 57 -36.47 26.31 3.86
C ILE A 57 -35.23 25.80 4.60
N ARG A 58 -34.76 26.53 5.63
CA ARG A 58 -33.62 26.11 6.45
C ARG A 58 -33.91 24.83 7.22
N SER A 59 -35.08 24.76 7.88
CA SER A 59 -35.51 23.57 8.62
C SER A 59 -35.69 22.37 7.71
N MET A 60 -36.31 22.56 6.54
CA MET A 60 -36.43 21.50 5.52
C MET A 60 -35.09 21.01 5.00
N ARG A 61 -34.16 21.93 4.78
CA ARG A 61 -32.81 21.56 4.36
C ARG A 61 -32.09 20.66 5.38
N GLU A 62 -32.23 20.95 6.67
CA GLU A 62 -31.71 20.10 7.74
C GLU A 62 -32.37 18.72 7.75
N SER A 63 -33.69 18.68 7.59
CA SER A 63 -34.46 17.42 7.50
C SER A 63 -34.05 16.60 6.29
N ILE A 64 -33.90 17.22 5.11
CA ILE A 64 -33.44 16.55 3.89
C ILE A 64 -32.02 15.97 4.07
N LEU A 65 -31.09 16.74 4.66
CA LEU A 65 -29.73 16.26 4.93
C LEU A 65 -29.74 15.09 5.91
N ASN A 66 -30.57 15.10 6.94
CA ASN A 66 -30.72 13.99 7.88
C ASN A 66 -31.32 12.75 7.20
N HIS A 67 -32.39 12.91 6.42
CA HIS A 67 -32.96 11.79 5.66
C HIS A 67 -32.02 11.23 4.61
N PHE A 68 -31.21 12.09 3.97
CA PHE A 68 -30.19 11.65 3.03
C PHE A 68 -29.09 10.81 3.73
N ALA A 69 -28.57 11.27 4.86
CA ALA A 69 -27.58 10.54 5.65
C ALA A 69 -28.12 9.20 6.17
N LEU A 70 -29.37 9.16 6.65
CA LEU A 70 -30.05 7.93 7.05
C LEU A 70 -30.23 6.98 5.85
N GLY A 71 -30.66 7.51 4.71
CA GLY A 71 -30.82 6.73 3.47
C GLY A 71 -29.50 6.11 2.99
N GLU A 72 -28.38 6.85 3.02
CA GLU A 72 -27.06 6.31 2.72
C GLU A 72 -26.69 5.15 3.67
N SER A 73 -26.92 5.32 4.97
CA SER A 73 -26.66 4.26 5.96
C SER A 73 -27.47 2.99 5.69
N VAL A 74 -28.74 3.14 5.28
CA VAL A 74 -29.64 2.02 4.94
C VAL A 74 -29.19 1.33 3.66
N ILE A 75 -28.76 2.09 2.64
CA ILE A 75 -28.20 1.54 1.39
C ILE A 75 -26.92 0.76 1.67
N ASP A 76 -26.03 1.27 2.51
CA ASP A 76 -24.80 0.56 2.88
C ASP A 76 -25.11 -0.72 3.67
N LYS A 77 -26.07 -0.68 4.58
CA LYS A 77 -26.58 -1.89 5.25
C LYS A 77 -27.11 -2.89 4.22
N ARG A 78 -27.86 -2.44 3.24
CA ARG A 78 -28.39 -3.30 2.15
C ARG A 78 -27.28 -3.96 1.33
N ARG A 79 -26.21 -3.20 1.00
CA ARG A 79 -25.04 -3.73 0.30
C ARG A 79 -24.31 -4.80 1.12
N ARG A 80 -24.10 -4.55 2.43
CA ARG A 80 -23.49 -5.52 3.35
C ARG A 80 -24.31 -6.81 3.43
N LEU A 81 -25.61 -6.70 3.58
CA LEU A 81 -26.50 -7.86 3.60
C LEU A 81 -26.44 -8.68 2.30
N GLY A 82 -26.34 -8.02 1.14
CA GLY A 82 -26.16 -8.70 -0.13
C GLY A 82 -24.86 -9.51 -0.21
N ARG A 83 -23.76 -8.99 0.34
CA ARG A 83 -22.48 -9.72 0.43
C ARG A 83 -22.57 -10.90 1.40
N ILE A 84 -23.19 -10.68 2.56
CA ILE A 84 -23.41 -11.76 3.55
C ILE A 84 -24.28 -12.86 2.93
N LEU A 85 -25.27 -12.54 2.12
CA LEU A 85 -26.14 -13.52 1.46
C LEU A 85 -25.36 -14.43 0.50
N ASP A 86 -24.38 -13.91 -0.21
CA ASP A 86 -23.55 -14.67 -1.14
C ASP A 86 -22.62 -15.65 -0.40
N ILE A 87 -21.93 -15.16 0.65
CA ILE A 87 -21.03 -15.94 1.52
C ILE A 87 -21.28 -15.59 2.97
N PRO A 88 -22.28 -16.22 3.63
CA PRO A 88 -22.64 -15.88 5.00
C PRO A 88 -21.49 -16.08 5.99
N TYR A 89 -20.83 -17.23 5.94
CA TYR A 89 -19.70 -17.57 6.79
C TYR A 89 -18.79 -18.58 6.08
N PHE A 90 -17.56 -18.64 6.54
CA PHE A 90 -16.53 -19.54 6.01
C PHE A 90 -15.89 -20.42 7.08
N GLY A 91 -16.13 -20.11 8.36
CA GLY A 91 -15.58 -20.87 9.48
C GLY A 91 -16.58 -21.04 10.61
N ARG A 92 -16.39 -22.07 11.43
CA ARG A 92 -17.07 -22.30 12.69
C ARG A 92 -16.09 -22.86 13.70
N ILE A 93 -16.16 -22.35 14.94
CA ILE A 93 -15.59 -22.97 16.12
C ILE A 93 -16.68 -23.16 17.16
N ASP A 94 -16.63 -24.28 17.92
CA ASP A 94 -17.45 -24.49 19.08
C ASP A 94 -16.58 -24.25 20.32
N PHE A 95 -16.88 -23.18 21.05
CA PHE A 95 -16.09 -22.74 22.19
C PHE A 95 -16.85 -22.94 23.50
N LYS A 96 -16.17 -23.49 24.51
CA LYS A 96 -16.69 -23.70 25.86
C LYS A 96 -15.88 -22.85 26.83
N GLU A 97 -16.47 -21.80 27.35
CA GLU A 97 -15.82 -20.88 28.31
C GLU A 97 -15.60 -21.59 29.67
N LYS A 98 -14.39 -21.46 30.25
CA LYS A 98 -14.07 -22.07 31.57
C LYS A 98 -14.90 -21.49 32.71
N LYS A 99 -15.29 -20.23 32.68
CA LYS A 99 -16.06 -19.58 33.75
C LYS A 99 -17.56 -19.86 33.69
N ASN A 100 -18.15 -20.01 32.51
CA ASN A 100 -19.59 -20.21 32.30
C ASN A 100 -19.99 -21.71 32.10
N GLY A 101 -19.14 -22.60 32.35
CA GLY A 101 -19.17 -24.02 32.75
C GLY A 101 -19.97 -25.03 31.93
N ALA A 102 -21.06 -24.75 31.25
CA ALA A 102 -21.93 -25.76 30.70
C ALA A 102 -22.26 -25.64 29.20
N ASN A 103 -22.35 -24.44 28.66
CA ASN A 103 -22.86 -24.26 27.31
C ASN A 103 -21.73 -24.10 26.28
N ILE A 104 -21.79 -24.91 25.23
CA ILE A 104 -20.95 -24.78 24.04
C ILE A 104 -21.56 -23.66 23.19
N LEU A 105 -20.77 -22.64 22.88
CA LEU A 105 -21.15 -21.53 21.99
C LEU A 105 -20.64 -21.80 20.56
N PRO A 106 -21.52 -22.08 19.59
CA PRO A 106 -21.14 -22.17 18.20
C PRO A 106 -20.89 -20.75 17.65
N ILE A 107 -19.69 -20.51 17.15
CA ILE A 107 -19.25 -19.20 16.61
C ILE A 107 -19.05 -19.38 15.11
N TYR A 108 -19.99 -18.87 14.29
CA TYR A 108 -19.87 -18.83 12.85
C TYR A 108 -19.15 -17.54 12.44
N ILE A 109 -18.12 -17.65 11.61
CA ILE A 109 -17.21 -16.57 11.26
C ILE A 109 -17.38 -16.23 9.78
N GLY A 110 -17.66 -14.96 9.50
CA GLY A 110 -17.84 -14.41 8.16
C GLY A 110 -17.10 -13.09 7.96
N ILE A 111 -17.30 -12.47 6.80
CA ILE A 111 -16.67 -11.18 6.45
C ILE A 111 -17.30 -10.03 7.25
N HIS A 112 -18.57 -10.16 7.63
CA HIS A 112 -19.29 -9.16 8.41
C HIS A 112 -20.08 -9.80 9.54
N THR A 113 -20.26 -9.05 10.63
CA THR A 113 -21.18 -9.46 11.69
C THR A 113 -22.63 -9.39 11.18
N PHE A 114 -23.41 -10.43 11.48
CA PHE A 114 -24.86 -10.43 11.31
C PHE A 114 -25.56 -10.69 12.64
N TYR A 115 -26.23 -9.66 13.14
CA TYR A 115 -27.02 -9.69 14.34
C TYR A 115 -28.50 -9.87 13.97
N ASP A 116 -29.12 -10.92 14.53
CA ASP A 116 -30.56 -11.14 14.38
C ASP A 116 -31.32 -10.43 15.52
N SER A 117 -32.16 -9.47 15.16
CA SER A 117 -32.94 -8.69 16.09
C SER A 117 -34.05 -9.50 16.78
N GLN A 118 -34.51 -10.60 16.19
CA GLN A 118 -35.56 -11.44 16.74
C GLN A 118 -35.01 -12.36 17.85
N SER A 119 -33.94 -13.09 17.56
CA SER A 119 -33.28 -13.95 18.55
C SER A 119 -32.38 -13.19 19.52
N LYS A 120 -32.07 -11.91 19.23
CA LYS A 120 -31.11 -11.06 19.97
C LYS A 120 -29.72 -11.67 20.07
N MET A 121 -29.27 -12.37 19.04
CA MET A 121 -27.99 -13.06 18.97
C MET A 121 -27.21 -12.71 17.70
N ASN A 122 -25.87 -12.77 17.79
CA ASN A 122 -25.05 -12.76 16.62
C ASN A 122 -25.10 -14.15 15.97
N LEU A 123 -25.66 -14.22 14.76
CA LEU A 123 -25.65 -15.46 13.96
C LEU A 123 -24.31 -15.61 13.21
N ILE A 124 -23.64 -14.50 12.89
CA ILE A 124 -22.34 -14.49 12.24
C ILE A 124 -21.47 -13.45 12.94
N TYR A 125 -20.24 -13.82 13.25
CA TYR A 125 -19.21 -12.94 13.82
C TYR A 125 -18.25 -12.50 12.71
N ASP A 126 -17.89 -11.22 12.72
CA ASP A 126 -16.86 -10.71 11.83
C ASP A 126 -15.50 -11.37 12.11
N TRP A 127 -14.76 -11.72 11.07
CA TRP A 127 -13.44 -12.35 11.19
C TRP A 127 -12.44 -11.47 11.96
N ARG A 128 -12.63 -10.16 11.96
CA ARG A 128 -11.81 -9.18 12.67
C ARG A 128 -12.12 -9.13 14.18
N ALA A 129 -13.28 -9.56 14.59
CA ALA A 129 -13.67 -9.53 16.00
C ALA A 129 -12.69 -10.33 16.88
N PRO A 130 -12.45 -9.90 18.14
CA PRO A 130 -11.53 -10.59 19.03
C PRO A 130 -11.81 -12.08 19.20
N ILE A 131 -13.08 -12.46 19.36
CA ILE A 131 -13.50 -13.86 19.50
C ILE A 131 -13.15 -14.71 18.26
N SER A 132 -13.16 -14.11 17.08
CA SER A 132 -12.83 -14.79 15.81
C SER A 132 -11.34 -15.08 15.66
N SER A 133 -10.45 -14.43 16.47
CA SER A 133 -9.01 -14.72 16.43
C SER A 133 -8.71 -16.17 16.77
N MET A 134 -9.53 -16.79 17.65
CA MET A 134 -9.35 -18.19 18.04
C MET A 134 -9.36 -19.15 16.86
N PHE A 135 -10.11 -18.84 15.80
CA PHE A 135 -10.15 -19.65 14.59
C PHE A 135 -8.77 -19.72 13.89
N TYR A 136 -7.98 -18.66 13.96
CA TYR A 136 -6.67 -18.56 13.30
C TYR A 136 -5.52 -18.97 14.21
N ASP A 137 -5.63 -18.69 15.52
CA ASP A 137 -4.53 -18.79 16.45
C ASP A 137 -4.44 -20.15 17.13
N TYR A 138 -5.57 -20.88 17.20
CA TYR A 138 -5.66 -22.12 17.95
C TYR A 138 -6.19 -23.29 17.10
N GLU A 139 -5.75 -24.48 17.44
CA GLU A 139 -6.34 -25.75 17.03
C GLU A 139 -7.40 -26.18 18.04
N LEU A 140 -7.76 -27.50 18.08
CA LEU A 140 -8.65 -28.06 19.12
C LEU A 140 -7.95 -28.03 20.48
N GLY A 141 -8.69 -27.71 21.53
CA GLY A 141 -8.19 -27.66 22.92
C GLY A 141 -8.23 -26.25 23.52
N GLU A 142 -7.33 -25.99 24.45
CA GLU A 142 -7.30 -24.72 25.18
C GLU A 142 -7.05 -23.52 24.27
N ALA A 143 -7.91 -22.51 24.40
CA ALA A 143 -7.82 -21.27 23.64
C ALA A 143 -8.20 -20.06 24.50
N THR A 144 -7.65 -18.90 24.15
CA THR A 144 -7.92 -17.62 24.81
C THR A 144 -8.13 -16.52 23.77
N TYR A 145 -8.93 -15.52 24.13
CA TYR A 145 -9.04 -14.29 23.37
C TYR A 145 -9.21 -13.09 24.29
N THR A 146 -8.76 -11.93 23.86
CA THR A 146 -8.87 -10.67 24.61
C THR A 146 -10.16 -9.98 24.23
N SER A 147 -11.09 -9.81 25.19
CA SER A 147 -12.30 -9.04 25.02
C SER A 147 -12.18 -7.67 25.70
N PRO A 148 -13.08 -6.70 25.47
CA PRO A 148 -13.09 -5.43 26.18
C PRO A 148 -13.20 -5.57 27.71
N VAL A 149 -13.72 -6.70 28.20
CA VAL A 149 -13.86 -6.98 29.65
C VAL A 149 -12.69 -7.80 30.21
N GLY A 150 -11.66 -8.08 29.41
CA GLY A 150 -10.47 -8.84 29.80
C GLY A 150 -10.28 -10.12 28.99
N GLU A 151 -9.31 -10.94 29.44
CA GLU A 151 -8.99 -12.20 28.81
C GLU A 151 -10.02 -13.29 29.16
N ILE A 152 -10.53 -13.95 28.14
CA ILE A 152 -11.49 -15.06 28.24
C ILE A 152 -10.80 -16.33 27.79
N SER A 153 -10.81 -17.37 28.67
CA SER A 153 -10.21 -18.68 28.43
C SER A 153 -11.25 -19.77 28.36
N GLY A 154 -11.01 -20.75 27.52
CA GLY A 154 -11.91 -21.89 27.32
C GLY A 154 -11.28 -22.96 26.45
N ASP A 155 -12.13 -23.87 25.97
CA ASP A 155 -11.74 -24.98 25.09
C ASP A 155 -12.49 -24.93 23.77
N VAL A 156 -11.75 -25.02 22.67
CA VAL A 156 -12.29 -25.19 21.31
C VAL A 156 -12.50 -26.70 21.09
N SER A 157 -13.75 -27.13 21.02
CA SER A 157 -14.13 -28.56 20.86
C SER A 157 -14.38 -28.97 19.42
N LEU A 158 -14.61 -27.96 18.51
CA LEU A 158 -14.88 -28.17 17.10
C LEU A 158 -14.29 -27.02 16.29
N LYS A 159 -13.74 -27.33 15.12
CA LYS A 159 -13.30 -26.34 14.14
C LYS A 159 -13.67 -26.84 12.74
N ARG A 160 -14.43 -26.03 11.99
CA ARG A 160 -14.89 -26.36 10.64
C ARG A 160 -14.64 -25.21 9.70
N GLN A 161 -14.34 -25.55 8.44
CA GLN A 161 -14.27 -24.64 7.32
C GLN A 161 -15.33 -24.96 6.28
N TYR A 162 -15.90 -23.93 5.69
CA TYR A 162 -16.94 -24.03 4.68
C TYR A 162 -16.55 -23.28 3.42
N ARG A 163 -16.86 -23.88 2.27
CA ARG A 163 -16.90 -23.18 1.01
C ARG A 163 -18.34 -22.97 0.61
N ILE A 164 -18.76 -21.70 0.65
CA ILE A 164 -20.11 -21.29 0.30
C ILE A 164 -20.00 -20.30 -0.85
N ARG A 165 -20.81 -20.50 -1.91
CA ARG A 165 -20.93 -19.59 -3.05
C ARG A 165 -22.39 -19.41 -3.40
N LYS A 166 -22.82 -18.18 -3.63
CA LYS A 166 -24.21 -17.82 -3.94
C LYS A 166 -25.21 -18.48 -2.98
N GLY A 167 -24.87 -18.46 -1.68
CA GLY A 167 -25.67 -19.06 -0.64
C GLY A 167 -25.74 -20.60 -0.66
N LYS A 168 -24.88 -21.27 -1.43
CA LYS A 168 -24.84 -22.74 -1.51
C LYS A 168 -23.51 -23.28 -0.99
N MET A 169 -23.55 -24.24 -0.08
CA MET A 169 -22.37 -24.93 0.42
C MET A 169 -21.85 -25.91 -0.61
N GLU A 170 -20.66 -25.66 -1.16
CA GLU A 170 -19.96 -26.55 -2.07
C GLU A 170 -19.34 -27.73 -1.31
N TYR A 171 -18.64 -27.44 -0.20
CA TYR A 171 -18.09 -28.45 0.70
C TYR A 171 -17.89 -27.93 2.12
N MET A 172 -17.72 -28.83 3.05
CA MET A 172 -17.35 -28.59 4.43
C MET A 172 -16.17 -29.50 4.81
N ILE A 173 -15.23 -28.97 5.56
CA ILE A 173 -14.08 -29.70 6.09
C ILE A 173 -14.04 -29.52 7.60
N GLU A 174 -13.93 -30.62 8.33
CA GLU A 174 -13.72 -30.63 9.78
C GLU A 174 -12.23 -30.78 10.05
N SER A 175 -11.64 -29.79 10.74
CA SER A 175 -10.20 -29.75 11.01
C SER A 175 -9.84 -30.77 12.10
N SER A 176 -9.17 -31.84 11.72
CA SER A 176 -8.32 -32.63 12.59
C SER A 176 -6.86 -32.31 12.28
N LEU A 177 -5.94 -32.49 13.20
CA LEU A 177 -4.52 -32.04 13.25
C LEU A 177 -3.68 -32.08 11.95
N THR A 178 -4.17 -32.66 10.84
CA THR A 178 -3.44 -32.82 9.57
C THR A 178 -4.04 -32.09 8.34
N VAL A 179 -5.16 -31.39 8.50
CA VAL A 179 -6.00 -30.94 7.36
C VAL A 179 -5.66 -29.54 6.85
N HIS A 180 -4.86 -28.74 7.56
CA HIS A 180 -4.51 -27.38 7.13
C HIS A 180 -3.82 -27.35 5.76
N ASP A 181 -2.93 -28.30 5.48
CA ASP A 181 -2.21 -28.34 4.21
C ASP A 181 -3.10 -28.77 3.03
N GLU A 182 -4.06 -29.67 3.25
CA GLU A 182 -4.99 -30.11 2.18
C GLU A 182 -5.99 -29.03 1.78
N ILE A 183 -6.51 -28.26 2.75
CA ILE A 183 -7.42 -27.15 2.47
C ILE A 183 -6.68 -26.05 1.73
N LEU A 184 -5.50 -25.69 2.21
CA LEU A 184 -4.66 -24.70 1.59
C LEU A 184 -4.29 -25.12 0.16
N GLN A 185 -3.92 -26.37 -0.06
CA GLN A 185 -3.66 -26.93 -1.39
C GLN A 185 -4.88 -26.87 -2.31
N LYS A 186 -6.07 -27.22 -1.79
CA LYS A 186 -7.31 -27.22 -2.56
C LYS A 186 -7.76 -25.81 -2.94
N GLU A 187 -7.58 -24.83 -2.04
CA GLU A 187 -7.87 -23.43 -2.31
C GLU A 187 -6.83 -22.79 -3.25
N LEU A 188 -5.56 -23.12 -3.11
CA LEU A 188 -4.49 -22.64 -3.99
C LEU A 188 -4.51 -23.28 -5.39
N SER A 189 -5.20 -24.42 -5.58
CA SER A 189 -5.36 -25.05 -6.90
C SER A 189 -6.47 -24.40 -7.74
N ASN A 190 -7.29 -23.52 -7.17
CA ASN A 190 -8.32 -22.78 -7.89
C ASN A 190 -7.75 -21.58 -8.67
N ASN A 191 -8.49 -21.09 -9.66
CA ASN A 191 -8.07 -19.99 -10.55
C ASN A 191 -7.74 -18.68 -9.78
N ALA A 192 -6.86 -17.86 -10.35
CA ALA A 192 -6.33 -16.63 -9.74
C ALA A 192 -7.40 -15.66 -9.19
N ASP A 193 -8.56 -15.53 -9.85
CA ASP A 193 -9.67 -14.68 -9.38
C ASP A 193 -10.33 -15.18 -8.09
N ASP A 194 -10.32 -16.49 -7.87
CA ASP A 194 -10.87 -17.11 -6.66
C ASP A 194 -9.86 -17.11 -5.49
N LYS A 195 -8.56 -17.01 -5.79
CA LYS A 195 -7.49 -17.08 -4.77
C LYS A 195 -7.59 -15.95 -3.76
N MET A 196 -7.94 -14.74 -4.22
CA MET A 196 -8.03 -13.57 -3.33
C MET A 196 -9.26 -13.58 -2.41
N ARG A 197 -10.41 -14.03 -2.93
CA ARG A 197 -11.65 -14.09 -2.15
C ARG A 197 -11.56 -15.08 -0.98
N ASN A 198 -10.65 -16.04 -1.06
CA ASN A 198 -10.53 -17.12 -0.08
C ASN A 198 -9.38 -16.91 0.93
N ILE A 199 -8.60 -15.83 0.83
CA ILE A 199 -7.45 -15.64 1.72
C ILE A 199 -7.88 -15.52 3.18
N VAL A 200 -9.03 -14.88 3.46
CA VAL A 200 -9.55 -14.79 4.84
C VAL A 200 -9.73 -16.19 5.47
N THR A 201 -10.06 -17.19 4.66
CA THR A 201 -10.25 -18.56 5.15
C THR A 201 -8.94 -19.32 5.40
N THR A 202 -7.84 -18.86 4.79
CA THR A 202 -6.54 -19.53 4.78
C THR A 202 -5.43 -18.74 5.49
N ILE A 203 -5.79 -17.66 6.19
CA ILE A 203 -4.85 -16.88 7.00
C ILE A 203 -4.18 -17.80 8.02
N GLN A 204 -2.86 -17.90 7.93
CA GLN A 204 -2.06 -18.69 8.87
C GLN A 204 -1.82 -17.90 10.17
N ARG A 205 -1.49 -18.61 11.24
CA ARG A 205 -1.25 -18.02 12.56
C ARG A 205 -0.21 -16.89 12.53
N GLU A 206 0.88 -17.05 11.78
CA GLU A 206 1.92 -16.04 11.62
C GLU A 206 1.39 -14.79 10.93
N GLN A 207 0.56 -14.98 9.90
CA GLN A 207 -0.09 -13.89 9.17
C GLN A 207 -1.10 -13.16 10.04
N ASN A 208 -1.90 -13.91 10.84
CA ASN A 208 -2.87 -13.33 11.77
C ASN A 208 -2.21 -12.43 12.81
N ARG A 209 -1.04 -12.82 13.34
CA ARG A 209 -0.24 -11.97 14.26
C ARG A 209 0.18 -10.66 13.63
N ILE A 210 0.55 -10.67 12.34
CA ILE A 210 0.91 -9.44 11.60
C ILE A 210 -0.32 -8.57 11.40
N ILE A 211 -1.44 -9.16 11.00
CA ILE A 211 -2.70 -8.43 10.74
C ILE A 211 -3.18 -7.73 12.01
N ARG A 212 -3.13 -8.40 13.15
CA ARG A 212 -3.65 -7.92 14.44
C ARG A 212 -2.63 -7.16 15.31
N ASN A 213 -1.43 -6.91 14.82
CA ASN A 213 -0.44 -6.14 15.57
C ASN A 213 -0.85 -4.64 15.63
N GLU A 214 -1.45 -4.20 16.71
CA GLU A 214 -1.85 -2.80 16.96
C GLU A 214 -0.76 -1.98 17.63
N GLU A 215 0.23 -2.60 18.25
CA GLU A 215 1.23 -1.92 19.09
C GLU A 215 2.30 -1.23 18.25
N ALA A 216 2.75 -1.86 17.17
CA ALA A 216 3.82 -1.33 16.33
C ALA A 216 3.44 0.00 15.69
N HIS A 217 4.16 1.07 16.03
CA HIS A 217 4.04 2.35 15.33
C HIS A 217 4.56 2.25 13.88
N ILE A 218 5.62 1.49 13.67
CA ILE A 218 6.19 1.18 12.36
C ILE A 218 6.41 -0.32 12.30
N LEU A 219 5.66 -1.00 11.43
CA LEU A 219 5.77 -2.44 11.19
C LEU A 219 6.43 -2.67 9.84
N ILE A 220 7.54 -3.40 9.83
CA ILE A 220 8.28 -3.79 8.62
C ILE A 220 8.03 -5.28 8.39
N ILE A 221 7.41 -5.63 7.28
CA ILE A 221 7.09 -7.02 6.90
C ILE A 221 8.07 -7.45 5.79
N GLN A 222 9.07 -8.22 6.19
CA GLN A 222 9.98 -8.87 5.27
C GLN A 222 9.40 -10.23 4.90
N GLY A 223 9.02 -10.42 3.64
CA GLY A 223 8.45 -11.68 3.20
C GLY A 223 9.07 -12.17 1.90
N VAL A 224 9.24 -13.49 1.78
CA VAL A 224 9.73 -14.10 0.54
C VAL A 224 8.72 -13.97 -0.61
N ALA A 225 9.16 -14.22 -1.84
CA ALA A 225 8.29 -14.27 -3.01
C ALA A 225 7.08 -15.19 -2.76
N GLY A 226 5.88 -14.72 -3.07
CA GLY A 226 4.67 -15.54 -2.93
C GLY A 226 4.19 -15.76 -1.49
N SER A 227 4.74 -15.08 -0.48
CA SER A 227 4.28 -15.20 0.92
C SER A 227 2.96 -14.49 1.24
N GLY A 228 2.35 -13.81 0.26
CA GLY A 228 1.10 -13.09 0.43
C GLY A 228 1.23 -11.72 1.13
N LYS A 229 2.42 -11.12 1.14
CA LYS A 229 2.72 -9.82 1.80
C LYS A 229 1.66 -8.77 1.60
N THR A 230 1.35 -8.49 0.34
CA THR A 230 0.38 -7.45 -0.03
C THR A 230 -1.01 -7.77 0.47
N SER A 231 -1.44 -9.02 0.31
CA SER A 231 -2.73 -9.45 0.83
C SER A 231 -2.81 -9.29 2.36
N ILE A 232 -1.77 -9.70 3.08
CA ILE A 232 -1.69 -9.55 4.54
C ILE A 232 -1.75 -8.07 4.93
N ALA A 233 -1.07 -7.19 4.19
CA ALA A 233 -1.09 -5.76 4.45
C ALA A 233 -2.48 -5.15 4.23
N LEU A 234 -3.22 -5.58 3.20
CA LEU A 234 -4.59 -5.14 2.96
C LEU A 234 -5.57 -5.66 4.02
N HIS A 235 -5.41 -6.91 4.45
CA HIS A 235 -6.18 -7.45 5.58
C HIS A 235 -5.87 -6.70 6.88
N ARG A 236 -4.60 -6.31 7.09
CA ARG A 236 -4.22 -5.45 8.21
C ARG A 236 -4.90 -4.08 8.14
N ILE A 237 -4.95 -3.46 6.96
CA ILE A 237 -5.70 -2.19 6.79
C ILE A 237 -7.17 -2.39 7.13
N ALA A 238 -7.81 -3.44 6.60
CA ALA A 238 -9.20 -3.75 6.92
C ALA A 238 -9.41 -4.00 8.41
N TYR A 239 -8.46 -4.67 9.07
CA TYR A 239 -8.49 -4.88 10.53
C TYR A 239 -8.36 -3.55 11.30
N LEU A 240 -7.41 -2.68 10.92
CA LEU A 240 -7.21 -1.38 11.57
C LEU A 240 -8.42 -0.45 11.39
N LEU A 241 -9.04 -0.44 10.21
CA LEU A 241 -10.28 0.31 9.94
C LEU A 241 -11.44 -0.20 10.81
N TYR A 242 -11.52 -1.51 11.04
CA TYR A 242 -12.53 -2.11 11.91
C TYR A 242 -12.31 -1.77 13.39
N THR A 243 -11.08 -1.92 13.88
CA THR A 243 -10.73 -1.76 15.30
C THR A 243 -10.68 -0.29 15.70
N LEU A 244 -10.16 0.58 14.84
CA LEU A 244 -9.97 2.01 15.09
C LEU A 244 -10.99 2.88 14.34
N LYS A 245 -12.19 2.37 14.10
CA LYS A 245 -13.25 3.03 13.30
C LYS A 245 -13.66 4.42 13.77
N GLU A 246 -13.43 4.74 15.04
CA GLU A 246 -13.71 6.06 15.62
C GLU A 246 -12.59 7.07 15.33
N ASP A 247 -11.36 6.56 15.11
CA ASP A 247 -10.18 7.38 14.94
C ASP A 247 -9.70 7.46 13.49
N ILE A 248 -9.89 6.38 12.69
CA ILE A 248 -9.32 6.24 11.34
C ILE A 248 -10.41 5.82 10.35
N SER A 249 -10.49 6.55 9.24
CA SER A 249 -11.32 6.24 8.08
C SER A 249 -10.45 5.85 6.88
N SER A 250 -11.06 5.33 5.81
CA SER A 250 -10.39 5.02 4.54
C SER A 250 -9.61 6.21 3.97
N LYS A 251 -10.12 7.44 4.16
CA LYS A 251 -9.49 8.70 3.71
C LYS A 251 -8.25 9.11 4.52
N ASP A 252 -8.06 8.54 5.70
CA ASP A 252 -6.91 8.80 6.58
C ASP A 252 -5.75 7.81 6.31
N ILE A 253 -5.93 6.87 5.38
CA ILE A 253 -4.92 5.89 4.98
C ILE A 253 -4.41 6.26 3.60
N LEU A 254 -3.10 6.09 3.38
CA LEU A 254 -2.47 6.28 2.08
C LEU A 254 -1.61 5.06 1.75
N ILE A 255 -1.70 4.58 0.51
CA ILE A 255 -0.87 3.50 -0.01
C ILE A 255 0.15 4.06 -0.98
N ILE A 256 1.43 3.75 -0.76
CA ILE A 256 2.51 4.04 -1.71
C ILE A 256 2.87 2.75 -2.43
N SER A 257 2.67 2.72 -3.74
CA SER A 257 2.94 1.61 -4.64
C SER A 257 3.84 2.04 -5.79
N PRO A 258 4.76 1.19 -6.28
CA PRO A 258 5.63 1.54 -7.40
C PRO A 258 4.91 1.53 -8.76
N ASN A 259 3.76 0.87 -8.88
CA ASN A 259 3.07 0.65 -10.16
C ASN A 259 1.56 0.90 -10.07
N LYS A 260 1.01 1.69 -10.99
CA LYS A 260 -0.43 1.98 -11.10
C LYS A 260 -1.29 0.73 -11.33
N VAL A 261 -0.77 -0.25 -12.10
CA VAL A 261 -1.49 -1.51 -12.36
C VAL A 261 -1.73 -2.28 -11.06
N PHE A 262 -0.78 -2.18 -10.13
CA PHE A 262 -0.89 -2.77 -8.81
C PHE A 262 -1.90 -2.03 -7.92
N GLY A 263 -2.02 -0.73 -8.10
CA GLY A 263 -3.00 0.10 -7.42
C GLY A 263 -4.44 -0.26 -7.74
N ASP A 264 -4.75 -0.51 -9.00
CA ASP A 264 -6.07 -0.99 -9.41
C ASP A 264 -6.43 -2.32 -8.75
N TYR A 265 -5.43 -3.19 -8.55
CA TYR A 265 -5.61 -4.44 -7.83
C TYR A 265 -5.94 -4.22 -6.34
N ILE A 266 -5.19 -3.36 -5.67
CA ILE A 266 -5.40 -3.01 -4.25
C ILE A 266 -6.78 -2.37 -4.05
N SER A 267 -7.19 -1.49 -4.95
CA SER A 267 -8.46 -0.78 -4.85
C SER A 267 -9.68 -1.70 -4.94
N ASN A 268 -9.53 -2.89 -5.51
CA ASN A 268 -10.59 -3.90 -5.61
C ASN A 268 -10.65 -4.83 -4.38
N VAL A 269 -9.53 -5.09 -3.70
CA VAL A 269 -9.48 -6.05 -2.58
C VAL A 269 -10.15 -5.51 -1.31
N LEU A 270 -9.92 -4.24 -0.95
CA LEU A 270 -10.52 -3.66 0.25
C LEU A 270 -12.06 -3.67 0.22
N PRO A 271 -12.73 -3.34 -0.89
CA PRO A 271 -14.17 -3.52 -1.01
C PRO A 271 -14.63 -4.97 -0.84
N GLU A 272 -13.86 -5.97 -1.25
CA GLU A 272 -14.16 -7.39 -1.00
C GLU A 272 -14.09 -7.75 0.49
N LEU A 273 -13.20 -7.10 1.24
CA LEU A 273 -13.08 -7.22 2.69
C LEU A 273 -14.12 -6.39 3.46
N GLY A 274 -15.00 -5.68 2.75
CA GLY A 274 -16.07 -4.91 3.34
C GLY A 274 -15.73 -3.46 3.64
N GLU A 275 -14.56 -3.00 3.23
CA GLU A 275 -14.09 -1.63 3.46
C GLU A 275 -14.25 -0.75 2.20
N GLU A 276 -14.16 0.56 2.39
CA GLU A 276 -14.08 1.51 1.28
C GLU A 276 -12.69 1.47 0.63
N SER A 277 -12.61 1.94 -0.62
CA SER A 277 -11.31 2.11 -1.29
C SER A 277 -10.45 3.17 -0.58
N VAL A 278 -9.16 2.93 -0.56
CA VAL A 278 -8.15 3.77 0.09
C VAL A 278 -7.37 4.53 -0.99
N PRO A 279 -7.03 5.83 -0.77
CA PRO A 279 -6.18 6.60 -1.65
C PRO A 279 -4.82 5.94 -1.90
N GLU A 280 -4.36 6.02 -3.13
CA GLU A 280 -3.08 5.49 -3.56
C GLU A 280 -2.26 6.55 -4.30
N THR A 281 -0.93 6.43 -4.21
CA THR A 281 0.02 7.29 -4.90
C THR A 281 1.33 6.56 -5.17
N SER A 282 2.17 7.12 -6.04
CA SER A 282 3.55 6.65 -6.26
C SER A 282 4.57 7.54 -5.56
N MET A 283 5.78 7.01 -5.32
CA MET A 283 6.89 7.80 -4.79
C MET A 283 7.22 8.98 -5.70
N GLU A 284 7.20 8.78 -7.00
CA GLU A 284 7.47 9.84 -7.98
C GLU A 284 6.47 10.98 -7.89
N GLN A 285 5.18 10.64 -7.75
CA GLN A 285 4.13 11.63 -7.60
C GLN A 285 4.31 12.45 -6.33
N ILE A 286 4.58 11.80 -5.19
CA ILE A 286 4.85 12.49 -3.92
C ILE A 286 6.03 13.46 -4.06
N LEU A 287 7.15 12.99 -4.62
CA LEU A 287 8.34 13.81 -4.79
C LEU A 287 8.12 14.98 -5.74
N SER A 288 7.37 14.75 -6.82
CA SER A 288 7.01 15.80 -7.78
C SER A 288 6.09 16.85 -7.16
N GLU A 289 5.10 16.43 -6.37
CA GLU A 289 4.20 17.34 -5.64
C GLU A 289 4.96 18.17 -4.61
N VAL A 290 5.89 17.58 -3.86
CA VAL A 290 6.79 18.29 -2.93
C VAL A 290 7.58 19.38 -3.67
N LEU A 291 8.03 19.08 -4.87
CA LEU A 291 8.78 20.01 -5.73
C LEU A 291 7.86 20.94 -6.57
N GLU A 292 6.55 20.97 -6.24
CA GLU A 292 5.54 21.81 -6.91
C GLU A 292 5.48 21.59 -8.44
N ASN A 293 5.79 20.35 -8.89
CA ASN A 293 5.84 19.95 -10.31
C ASN A 293 6.75 20.82 -11.20
N LYS A 294 7.79 21.43 -10.61
CA LYS A 294 8.68 22.39 -11.31
C LYS A 294 9.69 21.73 -12.23
N TYR A 295 10.03 20.46 -12.01
CA TYR A 295 11.15 19.80 -12.67
C TYR A 295 10.68 18.66 -13.57
N LYS A 296 11.34 18.48 -14.70
CA LYS A 296 11.26 17.27 -15.51
C LYS A 296 12.29 16.28 -14.99
N TYR A 297 11.91 15.03 -14.86
CA TYR A 297 12.76 13.98 -14.32
C TYR A 297 12.59 12.66 -15.09
N GLN A 298 13.61 11.83 -15.02
CA GLN A 298 13.60 10.43 -15.46
C GLN A 298 12.74 9.61 -14.48
N SER A 299 11.86 8.76 -14.99
CA SER A 299 11.10 7.83 -14.16
C SER A 299 11.99 6.72 -13.58
N PHE A 300 11.50 6.04 -12.54
CA PHE A 300 12.18 4.86 -11.98
C PHE A 300 12.42 3.78 -13.04
N PHE A 301 11.42 3.50 -13.85
CA PHE A 301 11.51 2.48 -14.89
C PHE A 301 12.49 2.86 -16.00
N GLU A 302 12.56 4.13 -16.39
CA GLU A 302 13.58 4.61 -17.34
C GLU A 302 14.98 4.46 -16.77
N GLN A 303 15.21 4.76 -15.50
CA GLN A 303 16.48 4.53 -14.82
C GLN A 303 16.86 3.05 -14.81
N VAL A 304 15.93 2.15 -14.46
CA VAL A 304 16.16 0.71 -14.46
C VAL A 304 16.47 0.21 -15.86
N THR A 305 15.74 0.66 -16.88
CA THR A 305 16.01 0.32 -18.28
C THR A 305 17.41 0.76 -18.71
N GLU A 306 17.85 1.95 -18.31
CA GLU A 306 19.21 2.44 -18.58
C GLU A 306 20.28 1.60 -17.86
N LEU A 307 20.00 1.16 -16.61
CA LEU A 307 20.91 0.27 -15.85
C LEU A 307 21.05 -1.12 -16.47
N LEU A 308 19.96 -1.69 -16.99
CA LEU A 308 19.97 -3.03 -17.63
C LEU A 308 20.51 -2.99 -19.06
N GLY A 309 20.63 -1.82 -19.66
CA GLY A 309 21.18 -1.60 -20.99
C GLY A 309 22.68 -1.31 -21.00
N LYS A 310 23.14 -0.54 -22.00
CA LYS A 310 24.53 -0.05 -22.09
C LYS A 310 24.70 1.15 -21.16
N THR A 311 24.99 0.90 -19.89
CA THR A 311 25.19 1.95 -18.89
C THR A 311 26.68 2.32 -18.75
N THR A 312 26.95 3.52 -18.23
CA THR A 312 28.30 4.00 -17.95
C THR A 312 28.62 3.80 -16.47
N GLN A 313 29.89 3.50 -16.18
CA GLN A 313 30.37 3.34 -14.80
C GLN A 313 30.06 4.58 -13.94
N SER A 314 30.17 5.77 -14.51
CA SER A 314 29.87 7.04 -13.82
C SER A 314 28.38 7.17 -13.43
N PHE A 315 27.46 6.59 -14.23
CA PHE A 315 26.02 6.56 -13.89
C PHE A 315 25.77 5.62 -12.70
N ILE A 316 26.39 4.44 -12.69
CA ILE A 316 26.30 3.51 -11.55
C ILE A 316 26.85 4.15 -10.27
N GLU A 317 27.98 4.84 -10.35
CA GLU A 317 28.59 5.52 -9.19
C GLU A 317 27.70 6.63 -8.63
N ARG A 318 27.05 7.41 -9.48
CA ARG A 318 26.07 8.41 -9.02
C ARG A 318 24.89 7.78 -8.27
N ILE A 319 24.34 6.67 -8.79
CA ILE A 319 23.23 5.96 -8.13
C ILE A 319 23.69 5.39 -6.78
N LYS A 320 24.83 4.69 -6.74
CA LYS A 320 25.37 4.11 -5.51
C LYS A 320 25.59 5.16 -4.42
N TYR A 321 26.22 6.27 -4.78
CA TYR A 321 26.52 7.33 -3.83
C TYR A 321 25.25 7.97 -3.29
N LYS A 322 24.33 8.40 -4.19
CA LYS A 322 23.06 9.07 -3.81
C LYS A 322 22.11 8.17 -3.02
N SER A 323 22.29 6.85 -3.11
CA SER A 323 21.51 5.85 -2.35
C SER A 323 22.15 5.45 -1.02
N SER A 324 23.28 6.04 -0.65
CA SER A 324 24.01 5.72 0.57
C SER A 324 23.56 6.54 1.79
N PHE A 325 23.76 6.02 3.00
CA PHE A 325 23.58 6.80 4.23
C PHE A 325 24.65 7.89 4.40
N ASP A 326 25.84 7.71 3.79
CA ASP A 326 26.88 8.73 3.79
C ASP A 326 26.42 9.97 3.03
N PHE A 327 25.80 9.80 1.87
CA PHE A 327 25.19 10.88 1.13
C PHE A 327 24.19 11.69 1.98
N ILE A 328 23.30 11.00 2.71
CA ILE A 328 22.33 11.66 3.60
C ILE A 328 23.06 12.45 4.69
N SER A 329 24.08 11.85 5.30
CA SER A 329 24.89 12.51 6.33
C SER A 329 25.60 13.77 5.81
N GLN A 330 26.13 13.70 4.58
CA GLN A 330 26.76 14.86 3.94
C GLN A 330 25.73 15.95 3.61
N LEU A 331 24.57 15.57 3.13
CA LEU A 331 23.48 16.52 2.83
C LEU A 331 22.98 17.22 4.10
N ASP A 332 22.83 16.47 5.22
CA ASP A 332 22.47 17.05 6.54
C ASP A 332 23.53 18.05 7.02
N LYS A 333 24.83 17.73 6.87
CA LYS A 333 25.92 18.65 7.20
C LYS A 333 25.90 19.90 6.34
N PHE A 334 25.59 19.76 5.05
CA PHE A 334 25.45 20.90 4.15
C PHE A 334 24.29 21.80 4.54
N ILE A 335 23.14 21.22 4.93
CA ILE A 335 21.99 21.99 5.43
C ILE A 335 22.39 22.81 6.66
N LEU A 336 23.13 22.21 7.61
CA LEU A 336 23.67 22.94 8.77
C LEU A 336 24.69 24.02 8.37
N PHE A 337 25.53 23.75 7.36
CA PHE A 337 26.45 24.75 6.82
C PHE A 337 25.67 25.94 6.20
N MET A 338 24.60 25.68 5.47
CA MET A 338 23.75 26.74 4.92
C MET A 338 23.10 27.59 6.02
N GLU A 339 22.62 26.99 7.10
CA GLU A 339 22.05 27.71 8.24
C GLU A 339 23.01 28.76 8.83
N ASN A 340 24.30 28.42 8.87
CA ASN A 340 25.32 29.29 9.44
C ASN A 340 25.88 30.33 8.46
N ASN A 341 25.91 30.01 7.16
CA ASN A 341 26.66 30.80 6.17
C ASN A 341 25.79 31.52 5.14
N TYR A 342 24.57 31.04 4.86
CA TYR A 342 23.71 31.61 3.83
C TYR A 342 22.80 32.72 4.36
N PHE A 343 22.60 32.81 5.67
CA PHE A 343 21.88 33.92 6.29
C PHE A 343 22.85 35.02 6.74
N LYS A 344 22.87 36.11 5.99
CA LYS A 344 23.70 37.29 6.28
C LYS A 344 22.82 38.42 6.79
N ALA A 345 22.69 38.51 8.09
CA ALA A 345 21.89 39.54 8.72
C ALA A 345 22.44 40.96 8.41
N THR A 346 21.56 41.87 8.13
CA THR A 346 21.84 43.31 7.92
C THR A 346 20.85 44.10 8.76
N ASP A 347 21.22 45.33 9.10
CA ASP A 347 20.34 46.24 9.83
C ASP A 347 19.10 46.57 8.98
N VAL A 348 17.93 46.56 9.58
CA VAL A 348 16.66 46.90 8.90
C VAL A 348 16.07 48.18 9.49
N LYS A 349 15.94 49.19 8.66
CA LYS A 349 15.25 50.45 9.02
C LYS A 349 13.76 50.27 8.73
N LEU A 350 12.93 50.22 9.80
CA LEU A 350 11.47 50.18 9.68
C LEU A 350 10.90 51.59 9.51
N THR A 351 11.44 52.58 10.24
CA THR A 351 11.07 53.98 10.17
C THR A 351 12.33 54.87 10.25
N ARG A 352 12.16 56.20 10.21
CA ARG A 352 13.27 57.14 10.41
C ARG A 352 13.95 57.00 11.78
N HIS A 353 13.24 56.47 12.75
CA HIS A 353 13.69 56.36 14.15
C HIS A 353 13.87 54.95 14.68
N ILE A 354 13.38 53.92 13.95
CA ILE A 354 13.46 52.55 14.37
C ILE A 354 14.32 51.74 13.41
N THR A 355 15.44 51.24 13.90
CA THR A 355 16.32 50.33 13.19
C THR A 355 16.48 49.07 14.02
N ILE A 356 16.27 47.91 13.40
CA ILE A 356 16.50 46.59 14.01
C ILE A 356 17.94 46.20 13.69
N PRO A 357 18.80 46.02 14.72
CA PRO A 357 20.21 45.64 14.52
C PRO A 357 20.37 44.24 13.93
N SER A 358 21.35 44.09 13.06
CA SER A 358 21.70 42.83 12.40
C SER A 358 22.02 41.68 13.40
N GLU A 359 22.76 42.02 14.47
CA GLU A 359 23.08 41.02 15.53
C GLU A 359 21.83 40.47 16.22
N TYR A 360 20.81 41.32 16.48
CA TYR A 360 19.56 40.90 17.06
C TYR A 360 18.74 40.03 16.06
N ILE A 361 18.74 40.38 14.81
CA ILE A 361 18.10 39.56 13.72
C ILE A 361 18.79 38.20 13.64
N LYS A 362 20.13 38.15 13.69
CA LYS A 362 20.91 36.92 13.66
C LYS A 362 20.64 36.03 14.88
N GLU A 363 20.52 36.62 16.07
CA GLU A 363 20.16 35.89 17.28
C GLU A 363 18.77 35.27 17.16
N GLN A 364 17.79 36.02 16.71
CA GLN A 364 16.43 35.51 16.52
C GLN A 364 16.38 34.42 15.44
N PHE A 365 17.14 34.55 14.35
CA PHE A 365 17.23 33.49 13.35
C PHE A 365 17.72 32.15 13.95
N ARG A 366 18.66 32.18 14.87
CA ARG A 366 19.12 30.99 15.60
C ARG A 366 18.10 30.48 16.61
N ARG A 367 17.39 31.38 17.29
CA ARG A 367 16.37 31.03 18.29
C ARG A 367 15.22 30.24 17.69
N PHE A 368 14.83 30.56 16.46
CA PHE A 368 13.77 29.88 15.75
C PHE A 368 14.23 28.62 14.99
N ASN A 369 15.27 27.92 15.44
CA ASN A 369 15.87 26.76 14.78
C ASN A 369 14.91 25.54 14.63
N ARG A 370 13.79 25.50 15.36
CA ARG A 370 12.75 24.44 15.23
C ARG A 370 12.02 24.46 13.87
N TYR A 371 12.01 25.63 13.24
CA TYR A 371 11.33 25.80 11.95
C TYR A 371 12.31 25.57 10.81
N PRO A 372 11.85 25.02 9.67
CA PRO A 372 12.62 25.04 8.43
C PRO A 372 13.11 26.46 8.12
N MET A 373 14.28 26.56 7.49
CA MET A 373 15.01 27.83 7.36
C MET A 373 14.14 29.01 6.88
N ARG A 374 13.28 28.79 5.86
CA ARG A 374 12.43 29.86 5.34
C ARG A 374 11.18 30.15 6.14
N GLN A 375 10.61 29.18 6.82
CA GLN A 375 9.48 29.41 7.74
C GLN A 375 9.92 30.25 8.96
N ARG A 376 11.22 30.19 9.31
CA ARG A 376 11.80 31.06 10.34
C ARG A 376 11.59 32.53 10.02
N PHE A 377 11.62 32.93 8.73
CA PHE A 377 11.43 34.32 8.33
C PHE A 377 10.07 34.88 8.70
N GLU A 378 9.02 34.11 8.64
CA GLU A 378 7.69 34.53 9.08
C GLU A 378 7.60 34.64 10.59
N ALA A 379 8.03 33.59 11.28
CA ALA A 379 8.05 33.59 12.74
C ALA A 379 8.91 34.72 13.34
N MET A 380 10.08 34.96 12.74
CA MET A 380 10.95 36.08 13.11
C MET A 380 10.31 37.42 12.84
N THR A 381 9.69 37.59 11.65
CA THR A 381 9.03 38.85 11.28
C THR A 381 7.96 39.21 12.31
N ASP A 382 7.08 38.25 12.64
CA ASP A 382 6.02 38.48 13.58
C ASP A 382 6.55 38.76 14.99
N TYR A 383 7.55 38.00 15.45
CA TYR A 383 8.20 38.24 16.73
C TYR A 383 8.88 39.62 16.83
N LEU A 384 9.67 39.99 15.80
CA LEU A 384 10.36 41.26 15.78
C LEU A 384 9.39 42.45 15.78
N LEU A 385 8.27 42.33 15.06
CA LEU A 385 7.23 43.36 15.09
C LEU A 385 6.52 43.49 16.41
N GLU A 386 6.21 42.36 17.08
CA GLU A 386 5.64 42.41 18.44
C GLU A 386 6.62 43.04 19.45
N MET A 387 7.92 42.72 19.37
CA MET A 387 8.94 43.38 20.21
C MET A 387 9.01 44.88 19.95
N MET A 388 8.89 45.32 18.70
CA MET A 388 8.88 46.76 18.38
C MET A 388 7.64 47.46 18.91
N LYS A 389 6.48 46.83 18.87
CA LYS A 389 5.26 47.37 19.52
C LYS A 389 5.48 47.64 21.01
N VAL A 390 6.05 46.66 21.69
CA VAL A 390 6.24 46.74 23.15
C VAL A 390 7.34 47.73 23.51
N GLN A 391 8.48 47.73 22.80
CA GLN A 391 9.65 48.51 23.14
C GLN A 391 9.53 49.98 22.76
N TYR A 392 8.90 50.28 21.59
CA TYR A 392 8.84 51.61 21.03
C TYR A 392 7.41 52.16 20.96
N TYR A 393 6.41 51.48 21.53
CA TYR A 393 4.98 51.82 21.39
C TYR A 393 4.57 52.06 19.93
N PHE A 394 5.18 51.31 19.02
CA PHE A 394 5.05 51.44 17.57
C PHE A 394 3.76 50.75 17.07
N THR A 395 2.93 51.48 16.33
CA THR A 395 1.77 50.92 15.65
C THR A 395 2.19 50.27 14.35
N VAL A 396 2.22 48.92 14.33
CA VAL A 396 2.62 48.14 13.16
C VAL A 396 1.54 48.15 12.11
N THR A 397 1.92 48.47 10.88
CA THR A 397 1.07 48.39 9.69
C THR A 397 1.37 47.12 8.88
N THR A 398 0.44 46.78 7.96
CA THR A 398 0.69 45.73 6.98
C THR A 398 1.89 46.04 6.07
N ALA A 399 2.13 47.31 5.79
CA ALA A 399 3.29 47.73 4.99
C ALA A 399 4.61 47.46 5.70
N ASP A 400 4.70 47.72 7.03
CA ASP A 400 5.88 47.43 7.83
C ASP A 400 6.18 45.93 7.90
N ARG A 401 5.13 45.12 8.05
CA ARG A 401 5.25 43.66 8.03
C ARG A 401 5.81 43.17 6.69
N ASN A 402 5.28 43.65 5.58
CA ASN A 402 5.72 43.28 4.25
C ASN A 402 7.17 43.73 3.97
N LEU A 403 7.54 44.95 4.42
CA LEU A 403 8.88 45.48 4.31
C LEU A 403 9.87 44.58 5.09
N LEU A 404 9.62 44.37 6.36
CA LEU A 404 10.51 43.53 7.21
C LEU A 404 10.64 42.11 6.66
N LYS A 405 9.55 41.48 6.27
CA LYS A 405 9.55 40.14 5.65
C LYS A 405 10.39 40.11 4.37
N LYS A 406 10.28 41.15 3.52
CA LYS A 406 11.07 41.28 2.29
C LYS A 406 12.56 41.43 2.57
N GLU A 407 12.94 42.28 3.53
CA GLU A 407 14.34 42.49 3.88
C GLU A 407 14.95 41.24 4.53
N ILE A 408 14.24 40.57 5.44
CA ILE A 408 14.72 39.32 6.04
C ILE A 408 14.93 38.23 4.95
N LYS A 409 14.02 38.14 3.97
CA LYS A 409 14.17 37.16 2.87
C LYS A 409 15.41 37.45 2.00
N LYS A 410 15.79 38.72 1.80
CA LYS A 410 17.00 39.08 1.05
C LYS A 410 18.29 38.67 1.75
N MET A 411 18.25 38.52 3.07
CA MET A 411 19.43 38.13 3.88
C MET A 411 19.83 36.66 3.65
N PHE A 412 18.96 35.85 3.01
CA PHE A 412 19.24 34.45 2.71
C PHE A 412 19.66 34.28 1.24
N ALA A 413 20.88 33.75 1.04
CA ALA A 413 21.49 33.62 -0.27
C ALA A 413 20.96 32.46 -1.14
N GLY A 414 20.20 31.51 -0.60
CA GLY A 414 19.75 30.32 -1.34
C GLY A 414 18.33 30.48 -1.89
N ASN A 415 18.15 30.95 -3.11
CA ASN A 415 16.81 31.20 -3.67
C ASN A 415 16.28 30.16 -4.66
N ASN A 416 17.09 29.20 -5.09
CA ASN A 416 16.73 28.15 -6.05
C ASN A 416 17.23 26.81 -5.57
N ASP A 417 16.31 25.86 -5.35
CA ASP A 417 16.63 24.53 -4.82
C ASP A 417 17.62 23.76 -5.69
N LEU A 418 17.48 23.84 -7.02
CA LEU A 418 18.36 23.16 -7.96
C LEU A 418 19.77 23.75 -7.93
N GLN A 419 19.89 25.08 -7.78
CA GLN A 419 21.19 25.74 -7.64
C GLN A 419 21.83 25.34 -6.32
N VAL A 420 21.11 25.38 -5.21
CA VAL A 420 21.59 24.96 -3.90
C VAL A 420 22.01 23.50 -3.92
N TYR A 421 21.26 22.64 -4.60
CA TYR A 421 21.60 21.23 -4.76
C TYR A 421 22.89 21.03 -5.57
N LYS A 422 23.11 21.86 -6.60
CA LYS A 422 24.38 21.88 -7.34
C LYS A 422 25.55 22.34 -6.46
N GLU A 423 25.36 23.41 -5.67
CA GLU A 423 26.35 23.93 -4.74
C GLU A 423 26.75 22.89 -3.66
N PHE A 424 25.81 21.99 -3.28
CA PHE A 424 26.13 20.86 -2.40
C PHE A 424 27.24 19.97 -2.99
N PHE A 425 27.18 19.62 -4.28
CA PHE A 425 28.20 18.79 -4.92
C PHE A 425 29.54 19.53 -5.08
N GLU A 426 29.51 20.82 -5.28
CA GLU A 426 30.70 21.68 -5.24
C GLU A 426 31.30 21.71 -3.84
N TRP A 427 30.46 21.80 -2.80
CA TRP A 427 30.87 21.84 -1.40
C TRP A 427 31.54 20.53 -0.93
N ILE A 428 31.05 19.36 -1.39
CA ILE A 428 31.68 18.06 -1.09
C ILE A 428 32.89 17.76 -1.98
N GLY A 429 33.20 18.62 -2.96
CA GLY A 429 34.36 18.46 -3.86
C GLY A 429 34.14 17.46 -5.02
N ASN A 430 32.91 17.06 -5.30
CA ASN A 430 32.57 16.07 -6.33
C ASN A 430 31.46 16.57 -7.28
N PRO A 431 31.68 17.66 -8.03
CA PRO A 431 30.66 18.26 -8.88
C PRO A 431 30.16 17.33 -10.00
N GLU A 432 30.96 16.32 -10.40
CA GLU A 432 30.63 15.31 -11.43
C GLU A 432 29.53 14.34 -10.99
N LEU A 433 29.23 14.26 -9.71
CA LEU A 433 28.15 13.43 -9.18
C LEU A 433 26.75 14.04 -9.42
N PHE A 434 26.68 15.29 -9.86
CA PHE A 434 25.44 15.93 -10.34
C PHE A 434 25.47 16.12 -11.85
N LYS A 435 24.51 15.50 -12.55
CA LYS A 435 24.42 15.58 -14.00
C LYS A 435 22.96 15.69 -14.43
N LEU A 436 22.65 16.74 -15.18
CA LEU A 436 21.38 16.84 -15.88
C LEU A 436 21.46 16.10 -17.22
N GLN A 437 20.43 15.34 -17.55
CA GLN A 437 20.27 14.73 -18.87
C GLN A 437 19.91 15.80 -19.92
N LYS A 438 19.81 15.37 -21.20
CA LYS A 438 19.35 16.24 -22.29
C LYS A 438 18.02 16.94 -21.92
N ASN A 439 17.81 18.15 -22.38
CA ASN A 439 16.63 18.97 -22.06
C ASN A 439 16.46 19.30 -20.56
N ARG A 440 17.54 19.30 -19.79
CA ARG A 440 17.56 19.62 -18.34
C ARG A 440 16.69 18.66 -17.49
N ILE A 441 16.60 17.39 -17.88
CA ILE A 441 15.89 16.35 -17.15
C ILE A 441 16.78 15.89 -15.98
N LEU A 442 16.23 15.82 -14.78
CA LEU A 442 16.87 15.27 -13.58
C LEU A 442 16.98 13.75 -13.70
N GLU A 443 18.09 13.15 -13.24
CA GLU A 443 18.14 11.72 -12.98
C GLU A 443 17.15 11.36 -11.86
N TYR A 444 16.51 10.19 -11.93
CA TYR A 444 15.56 9.76 -10.89
C TYR A 444 16.15 9.82 -9.48
N THR A 445 17.43 9.45 -9.34
CA THR A 445 18.16 9.50 -8.06
C THR A 445 18.35 10.89 -7.50
N ASP A 446 18.16 11.97 -8.26
CA ASP A 446 18.25 13.35 -7.79
C ASP A 446 16.93 13.88 -7.25
N LEU A 447 15.81 13.23 -7.58
CA LEU A 447 14.48 13.72 -7.24
C LEU A 447 14.24 13.74 -5.72
N ALA A 448 14.54 12.64 -5.03
CA ALA A 448 14.36 12.54 -3.59
C ALA A 448 15.33 13.43 -2.77
N PRO A 449 16.64 13.52 -3.10
CA PRO A 449 17.54 14.49 -2.47
C PRO A 449 17.07 15.93 -2.63
N LEU A 450 16.62 16.31 -3.83
CA LEU A 450 16.11 17.65 -4.07
C LEU A 450 14.84 17.94 -3.27
N ALA A 451 13.92 16.96 -3.18
CA ALA A 451 12.73 17.04 -2.34
C ALA A 451 13.08 17.13 -0.84
N TYR A 452 14.08 16.37 -0.38
CA TYR A 452 14.56 16.44 0.99
C TYR A 452 15.14 17.82 1.35
N LEU A 453 15.93 18.38 0.44
CA LEU A 453 16.47 19.74 0.56
C LEU A 453 15.34 20.78 0.56
N HIS A 454 14.38 20.67 -0.37
CA HIS A 454 13.20 21.53 -0.44
C HIS A 454 12.41 21.53 0.89
N LEU A 455 12.10 20.35 1.43
CA LEU A 455 11.42 20.22 2.73
C LEU A 455 12.23 20.80 3.89
N SER A 456 13.55 20.75 3.83
CA SER A 456 14.42 21.35 4.83
C SER A 456 14.44 22.88 4.76
N LEU A 457 14.34 23.45 3.54
CA LEU A 457 14.30 24.87 3.31
C LEU A 457 12.93 25.52 3.55
N TYR A 458 11.88 24.87 3.08
CA TYR A 458 10.52 25.46 3.06
C TYR A 458 9.60 24.83 4.12
N GLY A 459 9.87 23.62 4.56
CA GLY A 459 8.99 22.83 5.41
C GLY A 459 7.91 22.10 4.63
N ASN A 460 7.11 21.33 5.36
CA ASN A 460 5.94 20.69 4.79
C ASN A 460 4.79 21.69 4.73
N ILE A 461 4.34 22.02 3.53
CA ILE A 461 3.26 22.98 3.29
C ILE A 461 1.90 22.30 3.37
N THR A 462 1.84 21.01 3.12
CA THR A 462 0.61 20.21 3.14
C THR A 462 0.32 19.71 4.55
N GLN A 463 -0.80 20.12 5.10
CA GLN A 463 -1.32 19.46 6.32
C GLN A 463 -1.69 18.02 5.97
N CYS A 464 -0.81 17.09 6.30
CA CYS A 464 -1.04 15.68 6.02
C CYS A 464 -2.13 15.14 6.94
N ARG A 465 -3.28 14.77 6.38
CA ARG A 465 -4.36 14.08 7.10
C ARG A 465 -4.10 12.60 7.31
N VAL A 466 -3.07 12.05 6.67
CA VAL A 466 -2.76 10.62 6.73
C VAL A 466 -2.39 10.20 8.15
N LYS A 467 -3.13 9.24 8.69
CA LYS A 467 -2.91 8.65 10.02
C LYS A 467 -2.23 7.28 9.94
N HIS A 468 -2.34 6.60 8.80
CA HIS A 468 -1.63 5.35 8.53
C HIS A 468 -1.12 5.30 7.09
N LEU A 469 0.16 4.95 6.94
CA LEU A 469 0.83 4.84 5.64
C LEU A 469 1.19 3.38 5.37
N LEU A 470 0.77 2.86 4.23
CA LEU A 470 1.23 1.57 3.69
C LEU A 470 2.26 1.82 2.60
N ILE A 471 3.43 1.18 2.69
CA ILE A 471 4.49 1.25 1.69
C ILE A 471 4.74 -0.15 1.18
N ASP A 472 4.44 -0.39 -0.09
CA ASP A 472 4.73 -1.67 -0.74
C ASP A 472 6.06 -1.65 -1.48
N GLU A 473 6.61 -2.82 -1.77
CA GLU A 473 7.88 -3.03 -2.47
C GLU A 473 9.05 -2.23 -1.85
N MET A 474 9.19 -2.34 -0.54
CA MET A 474 10.14 -1.56 0.29
C MET A 474 11.57 -1.55 -0.27
N GLN A 475 11.99 -2.60 -0.97
CA GLN A 475 13.34 -2.76 -1.49
C GLN A 475 13.65 -1.84 -2.68
N ASP A 476 12.63 -1.29 -3.34
CA ASP A 476 12.82 -0.41 -4.50
C ASP A 476 13.07 1.06 -4.11
N TYR A 477 12.88 1.41 -2.84
CA TYR A 477 13.10 2.76 -2.35
C TYR A 477 14.48 2.93 -1.70
N SER A 478 15.13 4.06 -1.99
CA SER A 478 16.42 4.41 -1.41
C SER A 478 16.27 4.97 0.02
N PRO A 479 17.34 4.95 0.83
CA PRO A 479 17.32 5.51 2.18
C PRO A 479 16.89 6.98 2.25
N ILE A 480 17.25 7.81 1.27
CA ILE A 480 16.84 9.22 1.23
C ILE A 480 15.34 9.37 0.98
N GLN A 481 14.71 8.49 0.19
CA GLN A 481 13.25 8.48 0.01
C GLN A 481 12.53 8.19 1.32
N TYR A 482 13.05 7.27 2.15
CA TYR A 482 12.50 7.04 3.49
C TYR A 482 12.65 8.26 4.41
N LYS A 483 13.74 9.04 4.27
CA LYS A 483 13.89 10.30 5.01
C LYS A 483 12.86 11.36 4.58
N VAL A 484 12.54 11.42 3.29
CA VAL A 484 11.45 12.28 2.79
C VAL A 484 10.11 11.82 3.36
N ILE A 485 9.80 10.52 3.29
CA ILE A 485 8.57 9.94 3.88
C ILE A 485 8.47 10.26 5.37
N GLN A 486 9.56 10.16 6.12
CA GLN A 486 9.58 10.45 7.55
C GLN A 486 9.22 11.92 7.84
N LYS A 487 9.72 12.86 7.03
CA LYS A 487 9.39 14.28 7.16
C LYS A 487 7.94 14.60 6.78
N LEU A 488 7.40 13.93 5.74
CA LEU A 488 6.06 14.19 5.23
C LEU A 488 4.96 13.55 6.07
N TYR A 489 5.18 12.33 6.53
CA TYR A 489 4.17 11.49 7.16
C TYR A 489 4.59 11.03 8.56
N PRO A 490 4.41 11.87 9.61
CA PRO A 490 4.72 11.49 10.99
C PRO A 490 3.64 10.57 11.60
N CYS A 491 3.08 9.65 10.83
CA CYS A 491 2.01 8.75 11.21
C CYS A 491 2.50 7.31 11.36
N ARG A 492 1.61 6.39 11.79
CA ARG A 492 1.86 4.95 11.82
C ARG A 492 2.13 4.41 10.40
N LYS A 493 2.99 3.40 10.29
CA LYS A 493 3.40 2.84 9.00
C LYS A 493 3.40 1.32 9.00
N THR A 494 2.96 0.75 7.88
CA THR A 494 3.21 -0.64 7.53
C THR A 494 4.04 -0.67 6.25
N ILE A 495 5.23 -1.26 6.32
CA ILE A 495 6.21 -1.29 5.22
C ILE A 495 6.44 -2.75 4.85
N LEU A 496 6.25 -3.11 3.60
CA LEU A 496 6.35 -4.49 3.15
C LEU A 496 7.18 -4.63 1.88
N GLY A 497 7.82 -5.77 1.74
CA GLY A 497 8.60 -6.11 0.56
C GLY A 497 9.48 -7.33 0.76
N ASP A 498 10.30 -7.58 -0.25
CA ASP A 498 11.29 -8.66 -0.27
C ASP A 498 12.65 -8.11 -0.70
N ALA A 499 13.59 -8.06 0.22
CA ALA A 499 14.93 -7.54 -0.05
C ALA A 499 15.68 -8.34 -1.14
N SER A 500 15.28 -9.59 -1.39
CA SER A 500 15.85 -10.45 -2.43
C SER A 500 15.32 -10.14 -3.84
N GLN A 501 14.23 -9.35 -3.96
CA GLN A 501 13.57 -9.03 -5.23
C GLN A 501 13.79 -7.58 -5.66
N SER A 502 14.93 -6.99 -5.34
CA SER A 502 15.23 -5.64 -5.79
C SER A 502 15.49 -5.58 -7.28
N VAL A 503 14.78 -4.68 -7.96
CA VAL A 503 15.00 -4.39 -9.39
C VAL A 503 16.17 -3.44 -9.59
N ASN A 504 16.46 -2.59 -8.57
CA ASN A 504 17.58 -1.67 -8.58
C ASN A 504 18.65 -2.12 -7.57
N PRO A 505 19.69 -2.86 -8.01
CA PRO A 505 20.68 -3.42 -7.10
C PRO A 505 21.53 -2.36 -6.40
N TYR A 506 21.56 -1.14 -6.92
CA TYR A 506 22.41 -0.06 -6.40
C TYR A 506 21.66 0.93 -5.50
N GLY A 507 20.34 0.94 -5.55
CA GLY A 507 19.49 1.88 -4.81
C GLY A 507 18.51 1.22 -3.84
N SER A 508 18.67 -0.10 -3.60
CA SER A 508 17.73 -0.89 -2.83
C SER A 508 17.91 -0.77 -1.32
N SER A 509 16.81 -0.98 -0.59
CA SER A 509 16.80 -0.99 0.86
C SER A 509 16.42 -2.37 1.41
N THR A 510 17.22 -2.86 2.36
CA THR A 510 16.87 -4.05 3.16
C THR A 510 16.08 -3.63 4.40
N ALA A 511 15.40 -4.60 5.05
CA ALA A 511 14.71 -4.35 6.33
C ALA A 511 15.64 -3.73 7.39
N GLY A 512 16.93 -4.13 7.41
CA GLY A 512 17.94 -3.57 8.29
C GLY A 512 18.27 -2.10 7.97
N MET A 513 18.33 -1.73 6.69
CA MET A 513 18.53 -0.33 6.26
C MET A 513 17.31 0.53 6.58
N ILE A 514 16.10 -0.01 6.41
CA ILE A 514 14.85 0.68 6.76
C ILE A 514 14.78 0.93 8.27
N ARG A 515 15.20 -0.04 9.10
CA ARG A 515 15.34 0.17 10.56
C ARG A 515 16.32 1.26 10.93
N LYS A 516 17.39 1.48 10.17
CA LYS A 516 18.29 2.63 10.38
C LYS A 516 17.60 3.95 10.04
N ALA A 517 16.70 3.97 9.07
CA ALA A 517 15.89 5.15 8.78
C ALA A 517 14.80 5.38 9.85
N PHE A 518 14.20 4.28 10.36
CA PHE A 518 13.12 4.29 11.35
C PHE A 518 13.53 3.50 12.59
N THR A 519 14.15 4.16 13.56
CA THR A 519 14.79 3.54 14.74
C THR A 519 13.86 2.71 15.63
N MET A 520 12.53 2.93 15.55
CA MET A 520 11.52 2.20 16.33
C MET A 520 10.74 1.17 15.49
N GLY A 521 11.26 0.77 14.34
CA GLY A 521 10.60 -0.20 13.46
C GLY A 521 10.69 -1.64 14.00
N GLU A 522 9.54 -2.30 14.14
CA GLU A 522 9.43 -3.74 14.40
C GLU A 522 9.51 -4.50 13.09
N VAL A 523 10.32 -5.56 13.02
CA VAL A 523 10.47 -6.40 11.83
C VAL A 523 9.80 -7.75 12.06
N MET A 524 8.86 -8.10 11.20
CA MET A 524 8.25 -9.44 11.14
C MET A 524 8.58 -10.11 9.82
N LYS A 525 8.82 -11.43 9.85
CA LYS A 525 9.21 -12.22 8.69
C LYS A 525 8.10 -13.16 8.27
N LEU A 526 7.98 -13.36 6.94
CA LEU A 526 7.13 -14.35 6.30
C LEU A 526 8.01 -15.22 5.42
N CYS A 527 8.27 -16.45 5.84
CA CYS A 527 9.22 -17.35 5.20
C CYS A 527 8.57 -18.32 4.21
N LYS A 528 7.26 -18.59 4.31
CA LYS A 528 6.56 -19.56 3.47
C LYS A 528 6.07 -18.95 2.17
N SER A 529 6.36 -19.62 1.04
CA SER A 529 5.85 -19.25 -0.28
C SER A 529 4.59 -20.06 -0.62
N TYR A 530 3.47 -19.39 -0.80
CA TYR A 530 2.17 -20.00 -1.11
C TYR A 530 1.81 -19.93 -2.60
N ARG A 531 2.50 -19.09 -3.37
CA ARG A 531 2.19 -18.83 -4.78
C ARG A 531 2.68 -19.93 -5.71
N SER A 532 3.96 -20.30 -5.59
CA SER A 532 4.63 -21.23 -6.48
C SER A 532 4.53 -22.67 -5.97
N THR A 533 4.65 -23.63 -6.90
CA THR A 533 4.77 -25.05 -6.55
C THR A 533 6.15 -25.33 -5.94
N PHE A 534 6.28 -26.48 -5.28
CA PHE A 534 7.54 -26.94 -4.72
C PHE A 534 8.64 -26.99 -5.80
N GLU A 535 8.32 -27.51 -7.00
CA GLU A 535 9.24 -27.69 -8.11
C GLU A 535 9.73 -26.35 -8.66
N ILE A 536 8.84 -25.36 -8.81
CA ILE A 536 9.24 -23.99 -9.24
C ILE A 536 10.15 -23.36 -8.19
N THR A 537 9.78 -23.50 -6.91
CA THR A 537 10.56 -22.94 -5.81
C THR A 537 11.94 -23.59 -5.70
N ASP A 538 12.02 -24.93 -5.80
CA ASP A 538 13.28 -25.67 -5.80
C ASP A 538 14.19 -25.29 -7.00
N PHE A 539 13.58 -25.12 -8.18
CA PHE A 539 14.31 -24.66 -9.37
C PHE A 539 14.87 -23.24 -9.17
N ALA A 540 14.06 -22.31 -8.66
CA ALA A 540 14.49 -20.94 -8.39
C ALA A 540 15.60 -20.87 -7.33
N GLN A 541 15.55 -21.73 -6.31
CA GLN A 541 16.59 -21.84 -5.27
C GLN A 541 17.95 -22.33 -5.83
N LYS A 542 17.96 -23.08 -6.94
CA LYS A 542 19.20 -23.50 -7.61
C LYS A 542 19.85 -22.34 -8.38
N ILE A 543 19.06 -21.34 -8.81
CA ILE A 543 19.56 -20.14 -9.48
C ILE A 543 20.04 -19.14 -8.43
N GLN A 544 19.19 -18.81 -7.46
CA GLN A 544 19.50 -17.89 -6.37
C GLN A 544 19.03 -18.46 -5.04
N THR A 545 19.97 -18.85 -4.19
CA THR A 545 19.67 -19.42 -2.87
C THR A 545 19.16 -18.37 -1.91
N ASN A 546 17.96 -18.59 -1.36
CA ASN A 546 17.40 -17.81 -0.27
C ASN A 546 17.12 -18.73 0.91
N ASN A 547 17.98 -18.69 1.93
CA ASN A 547 17.89 -19.55 3.11
C ASN A 547 16.66 -19.27 3.99
N GLU A 548 15.96 -18.17 3.78
CA GLU A 548 14.76 -17.82 4.55
C GLU A 548 13.47 -18.34 3.87
N LEU A 549 13.55 -18.85 2.64
CA LEU A 549 12.38 -19.32 1.89
C LEU A 549 12.06 -20.78 2.22
N GLU A 550 10.87 -21.00 2.71
CA GLU A 550 10.28 -22.33 2.98
C GLU A 550 9.22 -22.64 1.91
N PRO A 551 9.45 -23.63 1.03
CA PRO A 551 8.41 -24.02 0.07
C PRO A 551 7.29 -24.77 0.78
N ILE A 552 6.05 -24.59 0.34
CA ILE A 552 4.95 -25.44 0.72
C ILE A 552 4.94 -26.72 -0.11
N MET A 553 4.37 -27.81 0.41
CA MET A 553 4.28 -29.11 -0.26
C MET A 553 3.14 -29.14 -1.31
N ARG A 554 3.07 -28.09 -2.12
CA ARG A 554 2.18 -28.01 -3.28
C ARG A 554 2.97 -28.42 -4.51
N HIS A 555 2.64 -29.58 -5.07
CA HIS A 555 3.33 -30.14 -6.22
C HIS A 555 2.70 -29.71 -7.56
N GLY A 556 3.53 -29.58 -8.59
CA GLY A 556 3.15 -29.24 -9.95
C GLY A 556 4.18 -29.75 -10.95
N GLU A 557 4.11 -29.25 -12.19
CA GLU A 557 5.06 -29.65 -13.22
C GLU A 557 6.44 -29.02 -12.94
N PHE A 558 7.49 -29.76 -13.32
CA PHE A 558 8.85 -29.24 -13.24
C PHE A 558 9.07 -28.15 -14.29
N PRO A 559 9.76 -27.04 -13.93
CA PRO A 559 10.19 -26.06 -14.92
C PRO A 559 11.06 -26.69 -15.98
N SER A 560 10.73 -26.45 -17.25
CA SER A 560 11.48 -26.99 -18.38
C SER A 560 12.42 -25.93 -18.96
N VAL A 561 13.66 -26.33 -19.27
CA VAL A 561 14.65 -25.49 -19.96
C VAL A 561 14.78 -25.98 -21.38
N LEU A 562 14.36 -25.15 -22.34
CA LEU A 562 14.42 -25.47 -23.78
C LEU A 562 15.59 -24.71 -24.41
N GLN A 563 16.41 -25.41 -25.20
CA GLN A 563 17.51 -24.79 -25.90
C GLN A 563 17.23 -24.77 -27.41
N PHE A 564 17.45 -23.63 -28.04
CA PHE A 564 17.26 -23.42 -29.47
C PHE A 564 18.56 -23.01 -30.13
N GLU A 565 18.72 -23.35 -31.41
CA GLU A 565 19.96 -23.09 -32.16
C GLU A 565 20.11 -21.61 -32.57
N ASN A 566 18.97 -20.90 -32.71
CA ASN A 566 18.92 -19.50 -33.10
C ASN A 566 17.59 -18.85 -32.65
N THR A 567 17.52 -17.54 -32.78
CA THR A 567 16.37 -16.72 -32.37
C THR A 567 15.08 -17.04 -33.15
N GLU A 568 15.20 -17.46 -34.42
CA GLU A 568 14.02 -17.85 -35.24
C GLU A 568 13.41 -19.15 -34.72
N LYS A 569 14.23 -20.15 -34.35
CA LYS A 569 13.74 -21.37 -33.71
C LYS A 569 13.22 -21.15 -32.31
N GLU A 570 13.83 -20.24 -31.55
CA GLU A 570 13.29 -19.81 -30.23
C GLU A 570 11.89 -19.18 -30.38
N SER A 571 11.71 -18.27 -31.33
CA SER A 571 10.41 -17.66 -31.62
C SER A 571 9.37 -18.69 -32.04
N SER A 572 9.76 -19.67 -32.87
CA SER A 572 8.87 -20.78 -33.24
C SER A 572 8.50 -21.63 -32.03
N GLY A 573 9.45 -21.94 -31.17
CA GLY A 573 9.18 -22.66 -29.90
C GLY A 573 8.24 -21.91 -28.97
N ILE A 574 8.37 -20.59 -28.86
CA ILE A 574 7.42 -19.76 -28.09
C ILE A 574 6.00 -19.84 -28.68
N ILE A 575 5.87 -19.84 -30.02
CA ILE A 575 4.56 -19.98 -30.69
C ILE A 575 3.92 -21.35 -30.39
N ASP A 576 4.73 -22.42 -30.36
CA ASP A 576 4.26 -23.77 -30.02
C ASP A 576 3.77 -23.81 -28.55
N LEU A 577 4.49 -23.17 -27.62
CA LEU A 577 4.09 -23.04 -26.21
C LEU A 577 2.79 -22.21 -26.07
N ILE A 578 2.65 -21.10 -26.82
CA ILE A 578 1.41 -20.32 -26.88
C ILE A 578 0.23 -21.19 -27.36
N SER A 579 0.49 -22.03 -28.38
CA SER A 579 -0.54 -22.93 -28.91
C SER A 579 -0.95 -24.00 -27.89
N SER A 580 -0.02 -24.46 -27.05
CA SER A 580 -0.28 -25.37 -25.95
C SER A 580 -1.06 -24.70 -24.84
N PHE A 581 -0.68 -23.47 -24.45
CA PHE A 581 -1.43 -22.64 -23.49
C PHE A 581 -2.88 -22.44 -23.91
N LYS A 582 -3.15 -22.14 -25.17
CA LYS A 582 -4.52 -21.96 -25.69
C LYS A 582 -5.38 -23.23 -25.57
N LYS A 583 -4.78 -24.41 -25.49
CA LYS A 583 -5.46 -25.69 -25.27
C LYS A 583 -5.57 -26.04 -23.79
N SER A 584 -4.83 -25.37 -22.92
CA SER A 584 -4.90 -25.59 -21.48
C SER A 584 -6.11 -24.92 -20.86
N GLY A 585 -6.40 -25.22 -19.60
CA GLY A 585 -7.43 -24.52 -18.81
C GLY A 585 -6.97 -23.20 -18.18
N TYR A 586 -5.74 -22.78 -18.43
CA TYR A 586 -5.14 -21.56 -17.87
C TYR A 586 -5.65 -20.30 -18.57
N LYS A 587 -5.65 -19.17 -17.84
CA LYS A 587 -6.23 -17.90 -18.30
C LYS A 587 -5.19 -16.81 -18.56
N SER A 588 -3.98 -16.96 -18.01
CA SER A 588 -2.92 -15.96 -18.13
C SER A 588 -1.57 -16.60 -18.43
N LEU A 589 -0.92 -16.12 -19.48
CA LEU A 589 0.43 -16.49 -19.86
C LEU A 589 1.33 -15.24 -19.85
N GLY A 590 2.38 -15.26 -19.05
CA GLY A 590 3.39 -14.22 -19.00
C GLY A 590 4.64 -14.59 -19.81
N ILE A 591 5.00 -13.79 -20.81
CA ILE A 591 6.27 -13.91 -21.52
C ILE A 591 7.15 -12.77 -21.03
N VAL A 592 8.14 -13.11 -20.17
CA VAL A 592 8.93 -12.13 -19.41
C VAL A 592 10.32 -12.01 -19.99
N CYS A 593 10.62 -10.89 -20.65
CA CYS A 593 11.92 -10.58 -21.22
C CYS A 593 12.80 -9.80 -20.24
N LYS A 594 14.12 -9.82 -20.40
CA LYS A 594 15.06 -9.07 -19.54
C LYS A 594 14.84 -7.55 -19.64
N THR A 595 14.66 -7.03 -20.86
CA THR A 595 14.51 -5.58 -21.11
C THR A 595 13.21 -5.25 -21.84
N GLU A 596 12.77 -4.00 -21.73
CA GLU A 596 11.56 -3.52 -22.42
C GLU A 596 11.72 -3.53 -23.94
N ALA A 597 12.95 -3.24 -24.45
CA ALA A 597 13.23 -3.30 -25.88
C ALA A 597 13.05 -4.73 -26.44
N GLN A 598 13.59 -5.74 -25.74
CA GLN A 598 13.38 -7.14 -26.11
C GLN A 598 11.91 -7.56 -26.04
N ALA A 599 11.20 -7.14 -24.99
CA ALA A 599 9.79 -7.44 -24.84
C ALA A 599 8.94 -6.83 -25.98
N LYS A 600 9.25 -5.61 -26.38
CA LYS A 600 8.58 -4.92 -27.50
C LYS A 600 8.82 -5.62 -28.82
N GLU A 601 10.08 -5.91 -29.13
CA GLU A 601 10.47 -6.61 -30.37
C GLU A 601 9.80 -7.99 -30.46
N LEU A 602 9.82 -8.75 -29.37
CA LEU A 602 9.16 -10.05 -29.31
C LEU A 602 7.64 -9.93 -29.47
N ALA A 603 7.01 -8.95 -28.80
CA ALA A 603 5.57 -8.72 -28.91
C ALA A 603 5.16 -8.38 -30.35
N GLU A 604 5.89 -7.48 -31.02
CA GLU A 604 5.66 -7.12 -32.43
C GLU A 604 5.81 -8.34 -33.35
N SER A 605 6.81 -9.19 -33.10
CA SER A 605 6.99 -10.44 -33.84
C SER A 605 5.83 -11.41 -33.61
N LEU A 606 5.44 -11.65 -32.36
CA LEU A 606 4.33 -12.57 -32.02
C LEU A 606 2.97 -12.08 -32.50
N GLN A 607 2.72 -10.77 -32.54
CA GLN A 607 1.49 -10.19 -33.06
C GLN A 607 1.26 -10.47 -34.54
N THR A 608 2.30 -10.79 -35.32
CA THR A 608 2.15 -11.25 -36.70
C THR A 608 1.50 -12.64 -36.82
N TYR A 609 1.59 -13.45 -35.75
CA TYR A 609 1.03 -14.80 -35.69
C TYR A 609 -0.29 -14.87 -34.94
N THR A 610 -0.48 -14.00 -33.92
CA THR A 610 -1.74 -13.97 -33.14
C THR A 610 -2.01 -12.57 -32.58
N ALA A 611 -3.22 -12.07 -32.86
CA ALA A 611 -3.66 -10.75 -32.39
C ALA A 611 -3.95 -10.70 -30.87
N GLU A 612 -3.89 -11.84 -30.16
CA GLU A 612 -4.23 -11.95 -28.74
C GLU A 612 -3.03 -11.66 -27.81
N VAL A 613 -1.89 -11.25 -28.36
CA VAL A 613 -0.70 -10.90 -27.61
C VAL A 613 -0.73 -9.42 -27.23
N TYR A 614 -0.66 -9.14 -25.94
CA TYR A 614 -0.60 -7.79 -25.39
C TYR A 614 0.79 -7.44 -24.91
N PHE A 615 1.31 -6.30 -25.36
CA PHE A 615 2.54 -5.73 -24.83
C PHE A 615 2.21 -4.86 -23.61
N LEU A 616 2.73 -5.24 -22.45
CA LEU A 616 2.61 -4.48 -21.22
C LEU A 616 3.85 -3.62 -21.02
N SER A 617 3.69 -2.31 -21.10
CA SER A 617 4.73 -1.30 -20.91
C SER A 617 4.42 -0.38 -19.74
N ASN A 618 5.37 0.49 -19.40
CA ASN A 618 5.19 1.53 -18.39
C ASN A 618 4.04 2.51 -18.68
N GLN A 619 3.59 2.60 -19.94
CA GLN A 619 2.48 3.48 -20.35
C GLN A 619 1.12 2.77 -20.31
N SER A 620 1.09 1.48 -20.03
CA SER A 620 -0.16 0.71 -19.99
C SER A 620 -0.96 1.07 -18.74
N SER A 621 -2.26 1.37 -18.92
CA SER A 621 -3.16 1.83 -17.86
C SER A 621 -3.91 0.71 -17.15
N ALA A 622 -3.95 -0.51 -17.72
CA ALA A 622 -4.70 -1.63 -17.15
C ALA A 622 -4.03 -2.98 -17.43
N PHE A 623 -4.21 -3.92 -16.52
CA PHE A 623 -3.82 -5.31 -16.70
C PHE A 623 -4.90 -6.05 -17.50
N VAL A 624 -4.52 -6.64 -18.63
CA VAL A 624 -5.41 -7.43 -19.47
C VAL A 624 -5.10 -8.92 -19.28
N LYS A 625 -6.13 -9.75 -19.05
CA LYS A 625 -5.95 -11.21 -18.99
C LYS A 625 -5.66 -11.76 -20.37
N GLY A 626 -4.83 -12.77 -20.47
CA GLY A 626 -4.47 -13.43 -21.72
C GLY A 626 -2.96 -13.62 -21.86
N ILE A 627 -2.43 -13.44 -23.06
CA ILE A 627 -1.01 -13.60 -23.38
C ILE A 627 -0.34 -12.22 -23.27
N ILE A 628 0.51 -12.06 -22.28
CA ILE A 628 1.19 -10.81 -21.98
C ILE A 628 2.68 -10.95 -22.22
N VAL A 629 3.24 -10.04 -23.03
CA VAL A 629 4.69 -9.90 -23.19
C VAL A 629 5.13 -8.65 -22.44
N THR A 630 6.12 -8.79 -21.57
CA THR A 630 6.56 -7.69 -20.71
C THR A 630 8.03 -7.84 -20.31
N SER A 631 8.62 -6.80 -19.73
CA SER A 631 9.97 -6.85 -19.17
C SER A 631 9.97 -7.34 -17.71
N SER A 632 11.11 -7.83 -17.23
CA SER A 632 11.29 -8.37 -15.89
C SER A 632 10.88 -7.40 -14.78
N HIS A 633 11.24 -6.12 -14.92
CA HIS A 633 10.89 -5.08 -13.95
C HIS A 633 9.39 -4.71 -13.97
N MET A 634 8.71 -4.86 -15.11
CA MET A 634 7.26 -4.65 -15.23
C MET A 634 6.46 -5.87 -14.78
N ALA A 635 7.02 -7.08 -14.93
CA ALA A 635 6.41 -8.32 -14.45
C ALA A 635 6.37 -8.42 -12.92
N LYS A 636 7.17 -7.62 -12.23
CA LYS A 636 7.23 -7.61 -10.77
C LYS A 636 5.85 -7.30 -10.16
N GLY A 637 5.45 -8.13 -9.19
CA GLY A 637 4.14 -8.04 -8.55
C GLY A 637 2.99 -8.68 -9.34
N LEU A 638 3.19 -9.02 -10.62
CA LEU A 638 2.17 -9.72 -11.42
C LEU A 638 2.17 -11.23 -11.15
N GLU A 639 1.03 -11.85 -11.42
CA GLU A 639 0.83 -13.30 -11.30
C GLU A 639 0.34 -13.87 -12.62
N PHE A 640 0.95 -14.99 -13.05
CA PHE A 640 0.56 -15.71 -14.24
C PHE A 640 0.31 -17.18 -13.91
N ASP A 641 -0.64 -17.79 -14.60
CA ASP A 641 -0.88 -19.23 -14.48
C ASP A 641 0.26 -20.04 -15.12
N GLU A 642 0.85 -19.49 -16.20
CA GLU A 642 1.99 -20.03 -16.90
C GLU A 642 2.97 -18.91 -17.26
N ALA A 643 4.29 -19.17 -17.23
CA ALA A 643 5.30 -18.19 -17.55
C ALA A 643 6.37 -18.75 -18.50
N ILE A 644 6.74 -17.95 -19.49
CA ILE A 644 7.86 -18.20 -20.40
C ILE A 644 8.90 -17.10 -20.17
N ILE A 645 10.17 -17.50 -19.98
CA ILE A 645 11.29 -16.57 -19.81
C ILE A 645 12.24 -16.77 -20.99
N PRO A 646 12.12 -15.97 -22.07
CA PRO A 646 13.06 -16.03 -23.20
C PRO A 646 14.43 -15.52 -22.78
N VAL A 647 15.48 -16.33 -23.04
CA VAL A 647 16.86 -15.98 -22.71
C VAL A 647 17.66 -15.97 -24.00
N SER A 648 17.92 -14.78 -24.54
CA SER A 648 18.76 -14.66 -25.74
C SER A 648 20.26 -14.73 -25.35
N TYR A 649 20.92 -15.80 -25.74
CA TYR A 649 22.36 -16.02 -25.50
C TYR A 649 23.30 -15.04 -26.23
N THR A 650 22.80 -14.21 -27.13
CA THR A 650 23.62 -13.21 -27.85
C THR A 650 24.23 -12.15 -26.93
N HIS A 651 23.81 -12.09 -25.65
CA HIS A 651 24.34 -11.15 -24.67
C HIS A 651 24.99 -11.81 -23.45
N LEU A 652 24.96 -13.14 -23.33
CA LEU A 652 25.73 -13.87 -22.31
C LEU A 652 27.18 -13.97 -22.78
N ARG A 653 28.07 -13.16 -22.21
CA ARG A 653 29.52 -13.38 -22.32
C ARG A 653 29.86 -14.60 -21.49
N ALA A 654 30.96 -15.29 -21.85
CA ALA A 654 31.43 -16.57 -21.29
C ALA A 654 31.63 -16.60 -19.74
N HIS A 655 31.27 -15.54 -19.01
CA HIS A 655 31.39 -15.40 -17.57
C HIS A 655 30.08 -14.98 -16.87
N GLU A 656 28.97 -14.82 -17.60
CA GLU A 656 27.66 -14.55 -16.97
C GLU A 656 27.01 -15.90 -16.66
N THR A 657 26.71 -16.12 -15.37
CA THR A 657 26.00 -17.30 -14.89
C THR A 657 24.48 -17.08 -14.95
N LEU A 658 23.69 -18.15 -14.85
CA LEU A 658 22.23 -18.06 -14.74
C LEU A 658 21.77 -17.17 -13.57
N SER A 659 22.65 -16.88 -12.59
CA SER A 659 22.40 -15.96 -11.50
C SER A 659 22.40 -14.48 -11.90
N ASP A 660 22.88 -14.15 -13.11
CA ASP A 660 22.93 -12.77 -13.62
C ASP A 660 21.68 -12.39 -14.44
N LEU A 661 20.75 -13.34 -14.56
CA LEU A 661 19.42 -13.18 -15.14
C LEU A 661 18.39 -12.95 -14.05
#